data_7df3d9efa532b2a7239240ba42277281
#
_entry.id   7df3d9efa532b2a7239240ba42277281
#
_cell.length_a   1.000
_cell.length_b   1.000
_cell.length_c   1.000
_cell.angle_alpha   90.00
_cell.angle_beta   90.00
_cell.angle_gamma   90.00
#
_symmetry.space_group_name_H-M   'P 1'
#
loop_
_entity.id
_entity.type
_entity.pdbx_description
1 polymer ?
#
loop_
_entity_poly.entity_id
_entity_poly.type
_entity_poly.pdbx_seq_one_letter_code
_entity_poly.pdbx_strand_id
1 'polypeptide(L)'
;MQEFLALKASAGSGKTFALTVRYISLLLLDAKPKEILTLTFTNKAAAQMAERIYDTLLTLGEDEAILDAVVIETTLSKQQVMNKKDEIIKKFISSELSIYTIDKFINKILREFSGYLGINDDFDIKFDDEELLLYKFLTSLDESQFDSLISFAHTENKKLNSIVELFKVLIDKNEKLEVQHYPKGSFEAVCMAIMEDANIIKNFIDKSAVSKSGYNAVDFNTIEQLLDKGKTWLTKESLGEFSYFKKANPPSELDDNLERLKVNVTLYYQIQESYTLENLFKIFEDFKDFRSNYNAKRNSLEFSDITNIVHKLLENHIDKDFLYFRLDAKYNHILIDEFQDTSTLQYKILYHLIDEIISGNPEVYKTFFYVGDIKQSIYRFRGGTKELFDYVSSVFSPMLKVELLDKNYRSSKNVVNFVNNTFEPLETYEYDNQKVHSDIEGYIEVANITSEKELIYEDVYNKVDELLKQNVEANNIAILTYTNADVLAIYEYFKQKNPNLEVVTEMTSKLINQTNVKALINAVKFLYFKEDIYRVNFNSLTGVEYFKEFEFSCDIYNTDVVTILKTLAYHFNIVDENVIRFIELAVSYDTIVDFVYDSSKDDTSIVSQAQNGISILTVFKSKGLEFDTVIVLDRVTKKNPDRSSLLFEYDDINLKKIFYKRSKRENLDRFYEEAVSKEKKLVIGDELNILYVALTRAKNNMIVLKKDKGSVFELLGDFPLKTIGTLYLALKKKKQSEISESVSYRALNLGYQEKSKNSSDNNTDNLKARYFGIATHYCLEMMKKFDDVSLEKAILIVKNKFASSLDEIELDDVYKRVEHLINNIKFQKIVKNASFTKEQALMFKAEHKIIDLLIQNNEGYVVVDYKTTNEKSSSHLKQVQNYVQAIKDITASKKVKGYLVYLHKNDVELLAI
;
A
#
# COMPACT_ATOMS: atom_id res chain seq x y z
N MET A 1 -21.13 26.51 1.52
CA MET A 1 -20.50 25.16 1.66
C MET A 1 -19.80 25.10 3.01
N GLN A 2 -19.95 24.00 3.76
CA GLN A 2 -19.22 23.79 5.02
C GLN A 2 -17.73 23.59 4.71
N GLU A 3 -16.84 24.37 5.34
CA GLU A 3 -15.41 24.33 5.02
C GLU A 3 -14.76 23.01 5.40
N PHE A 4 -14.98 22.56 6.63
CA PHE A 4 -14.40 21.33 7.17
C PHE A 4 -15.52 20.34 7.52
N LEU A 5 -15.58 19.23 6.79
CA LEU A 5 -16.69 18.28 6.87
C LEU A 5 -16.20 16.84 6.75
N ALA A 6 -16.64 16.00 7.69
CA ALA A 6 -16.51 14.56 7.62
C ALA A 6 -17.88 13.92 7.40
N LEU A 7 -18.01 13.02 6.45
CA LEU A 7 -19.23 12.28 6.22
C LEU A 7 -19.07 10.81 6.65
N LYS A 8 -19.72 10.45 7.77
CA LYS A 8 -19.84 9.05 8.20
C LYS A 8 -20.95 8.42 7.37
N ALA A 9 -20.55 7.55 6.47
CA ALA A 9 -21.42 6.99 5.46
C ALA A 9 -21.78 5.53 5.75
N SER A 10 -22.79 5.02 5.05
CA SER A 10 -23.10 3.60 4.96
C SER A 10 -22.99 3.12 3.51
N ALA A 11 -23.04 1.80 3.28
CA ALA A 11 -23.03 1.25 1.93
C ALA A 11 -24.22 1.79 1.11
N GLY A 12 -23.95 2.25 -0.12
CA GLY A 12 -25.00 2.78 -1.00
C GLY A 12 -25.57 4.14 -0.62
N SER A 13 -24.98 4.87 0.36
CA SER A 13 -25.49 6.17 0.83
C SER A 13 -25.11 7.37 -0.03
N GLY A 14 -24.45 7.16 -1.17
CA GLY A 14 -24.11 8.26 -2.08
C GLY A 14 -22.77 8.94 -1.78
N LYS A 15 -21.80 8.27 -1.13
CA LYS A 15 -20.45 8.80 -0.86
C LYS A 15 -19.83 9.52 -2.07
N THR A 16 -19.74 8.80 -3.18
CA THR A 16 -19.13 9.33 -4.40
C THR A 16 -19.95 10.47 -5.01
N PHE A 17 -21.27 10.46 -4.86
CA PHE A 17 -22.13 11.59 -5.23
C PHE A 17 -21.78 12.85 -4.42
N ALA A 18 -21.71 12.74 -3.10
CA ALA A 18 -21.39 13.87 -2.22
C ALA A 18 -20.01 14.46 -2.57
N LEU A 19 -19.01 13.59 -2.83
CA LEU A 19 -17.67 14.03 -3.23
C LEU A 19 -17.67 14.72 -4.60
N THR A 20 -18.41 14.19 -5.59
CA THR A 20 -18.56 14.79 -6.92
C THR A 20 -19.23 16.15 -6.84
N VAL A 21 -20.35 16.26 -6.10
CA VAL A 21 -21.04 17.56 -5.88
C VAL A 21 -20.09 18.57 -5.24
N ARG A 22 -19.33 18.14 -4.23
CA ARG A 22 -18.38 19.00 -3.54
C ARG A 22 -17.25 19.49 -4.47
N TYR A 23 -16.70 18.60 -5.30
CA TYR A 23 -15.67 18.95 -6.28
C TYR A 23 -16.19 19.97 -7.29
N ILE A 24 -17.38 19.74 -7.86
CA ILE A 24 -18.03 20.66 -8.80
C ILE A 24 -18.34 21.99 -8.13
N SER A 25 -18.82 21.96 -6.88
CA SER A 25 -19.11 23.17 -6.11
C SER A 25 -17.85 24.02 -5.90
N LEU A 26 -16.69 23.41 -5.65
CA LEU A 26 -15.41 24.11 -5.54
C LEU A 26 -15.02 24.78 -6.86
N LEU A 27 -15.20 24.10 -7.99
CA LEU A 27 -14.94 24.71 -9.31
C LEU A 27 -15.87 25.92 -9.58
N LEU A 28 -17.14 25.83 -9.19
CA LEU A 28 -18.12 26.93 -9.32
C LEU A 28 -17.77 28.13 -8.42
N LEU A 29 -17.10 27.87 -7.30
CA LEU A 29 -16.54 28.90 -6.40
C LEU A 29 -15.14 29.36 -6.80
N ASP A 30 -14.78 29.15 -8.07
CA ASP A 30 -13.56 29.61 -8.74
C ASP A 30 -12.25 28.93 -8.29
N ALA A 31 -12.32 27.79 -7.55
CA ALA A 31 -11.16 26.97 -7.29
C ALA A 31 -10.58 26.40 -8.60
N LYS A 32 -9.25 26.29 -8.70
CA LYS A 32 -8.60 25.69 -9.87
C LYS A 32 -8.48 24.18 -9.67
N PRO A 33 -8.65 23.35 -10.75
CA PRO A 33 -8.55 21.90 -10.63
C PRO A 33 -7.25 21.41 -9.96
N LYS A 34 -6.12 22.08 -10.21
CA LYS A 34 -4.83 21.74 -9.61
C LYS A 34 -4.74 22.05 -8.10
N GLU A 35 -5.59 22.94 -7.58
CA GLU A 35 -5.64 23.31 -6.15
C GLU A 35 -6.54 22.38 -5.33
N ILE A 36 -7.29 21.46 -6.00
CA ILE A 36 -8.21 20.51 -5.38
C ILE A 36 -7.54 19.13 -5.37
N LEU A 37 -6.86 18.81 -4.27
CA LEU A 37 -6.28 17.49 -4.08
C LEU A 37 -7.38 16.48 -3.73
N THR A 38 -7.63 15.53 -4.61
CA THR A 38 -8.60 14.45 -4.39
C THR A 38 -7.88 13.12 -4.27
N LEU A 39 -8.02 12.48 -3.14
CA LEU A 39 -7.33 11.23 -2.81
C LEU A 39 -8.31 10.07 -2.71
N THR A 40 -7.95 8.94 -3.32
CA THR A 40 -8.71 7.70 -3.30
C THR A 40 -7.81 6.51 -2.91
N PHE A 41 -8.39 5.33 -2.68
CA PHE A 41 -7.62 4.16 -2.30
C PHE A 41 -7.06 3.37 -3.49
N THR A 42 -7.74 3.36 -4.66
CA THR A 42 -7.32 2.56 -5.82
C THR A 42 -7.19 3.40 -7.08
N ASN A 43 -6.27 3.02 -7.99
CA ASN A 43 -6.11 3.70 -9.28
C ASN A 43 -7.41 3.67 -10.11
N LYS A 44 -8.17 2.58 -10.06
CA LYS A 44 -9.47 2.47 -10.70
C LYS A 44 -10.47 3.50 -10.15
N ALA A 45 -10.51 3.67 -8.82
CA ALA A 45 -11.38 4.67 -8.18
C ALA A 45 -10.99 6.10 -8.57
N ALA A 46 -9.69 6.41 -8.64
CA ALA A 46 -9.20 7.72 -9.08
C ALA A 46 -9.62 8.03 -10.53
N ALA A 47 -9.45 7.07 -11.45
CA ALA A 47 -9.88 7.24 -12.84
C ALA A 47 -11.41 7.40 -12.96
N GLN A 48 -12.17 6.55 -12.27
CA GLN A 48 -13.64 6.63 -12.25
C GLN A 48 -14.15 7.93 -11.62
N MET A 49 -13.42 8.49 -10.65
CA MET A 49 -13.77 9.77 -10.05
C MET A 49 -13.61 10.90 -11.06
N ALA A 50 -12.49 10.94 -11.80
CA ALA A 50 -12.26 11.95 -12.83
C ALA A 50 -13.32 11.87 -13.96
N GLU A 51 -13.61 10.64 -14.43
CA GLU A 51 -14.66 10.35 -15.41
C GLU A 51 -16.04 10.82 -14.91
N ARG A 52 -16.41 10.44 -13.70
CA ARG A 52 -17.70 10.83 -13.10
C ARG A 52 -17.85 12.34 -12.94
N ILE A 53 -16.79 13.04 -12.50
CA ILE A 53 -16.81 14.52 -12.41
C ILE A 53 -17.06 15.10 -13.79
N TYR A 54 -16.37 14.61 -14.81
CA TYR A 54 -16.51 15.06 -16.19
C TYR A 54 -17.92 14.82 -16.74
N ASP A 55 -18.44 13.61 -16.61
CA ASP A 55 -19.78 13.24 -17.06
C ASP A 55 -20.85 14.08 -16.34
N THR A 56 -20.69 14.27 -15.04
CA THR A 56 -21.60 15.12 -14.26
C THR A 56 -21.55 16.57 -14.71
N LEU A 57 -20.38 17.10 -15.06
CA LEU A 57 -20.27 18.45 -15.64
C LEU A 57 -20.97 18.56 -16.99
N LEU A 58 -20.86 17.53 -17.85
CA LEU A 58 -21.54 17.50 -19.15
C LEU A 58 -23.07 17.47 -18.99
N THR A 59 -23.57 16.67 -18.05
CA THR A 59 -25.02 16.50 -17.80
C THR A 59 -25.56 17.47 -16.75
N LEU A 60 -24.73 18.41 -16.24
CA LEU A 60 -25.15 19.40 -15.26
C LEU A 60 -26.32 20.26 -15.81
N GLY A 61 -27.47 20.16 -15.19
CA GLY A 61 -28.72 20.78 -15.64
C GLY A 61 -29.75 19.82 -16.22
N GLU A 62 -29.35 18.60 -16.62
CA GLU A 62 -30.25 17.52 -17.01
C GLU A 62 -30.66 16.70 -15.78
N ASP A 63 -29.75 16.52 -14.82
CA ASP A 63 -30.02 15.89 -13.53
C ASP A 63 -30.36 16.95 -12.46
N GLU A 64 -31.65 17.03 -12.14
CA GLU A 64 -32.16 18.02 -11.20
C GLU A 64 -31.64 17.79 -9.77
N ALA A 65 -31.40 16.52 -9.38
CA ALA A 65 -30.87 16.20 -8.06
C ALA A 65 -29.43 16.70 -7.86
N ILE A 66 -28.59 16.58 -8.89
CA ILE A 66 -27.23 17.13 -8.88
C ILE A 66 -27.27 18.65 -8.87
N LEU A 67 -28.09 19.25 -9.72
CA LEU A 67 -28.21 20.70 -9.82
C LEU A 67 -28.67 21.31 -8.48
N ASP A 68 -29.69 20.73 -7.84
CA ASP A 68 -30.16 21.18 -6.54
C ASP A 68 -29.11 21.01 -5.43
N ALA A 69 -28.39 19.88 -5.40
CA ALA A 69 -27.31 19.66 -4.46
C ALA A 69 -26.20 20.70 -4.61
N VAL A 70 -25.78 21.01 -5.83
CA VAL A 70 -24.76 22.03 -6.13
C VAL A 70 -25.25 23.44 -5.76
N VAL A 71 -26.50 23.77 -6.01
CA VAL A 71 -27.13 25.04 -5.62
C VAL A 71 -27.14 25.20 -4.10
N ILE A 72 -27.50 24.15 -3.36
CA ILE A 72 -27.46 24.14 -1.88
C ILE A 72 -26.02 24.37 -1.38
N GLU A 73 -25.05 23.65 -1.94
CA GLU A 73 -23.64 23.74 -1.51
C GLU A 73 -23.03 25.10 -1.80
N THR A 74 -23.26 25.64 -3.01
CA THR A 74 -22.63 26.88 -3.46
C THR A 74 -23.39 28.16 -3.09
N THR A 75 -24.69 28.03 -2.74
CA THR A 75 -25.64 29.16 -2.58
C THR A 75 -25.83 29.99 -3.85
N LEU A 76 -25.36 29.50 -5.00
CA LEU A 76 -25.58 30.13 -6.31
C LEU A 76 -26.98 29.79 -6.83
N SER A 77 -27.57 30.67 -7.62
CA SER A 77 -28.83 30.32 -8.33
C SER A 77 -28.59 29.32 -9.46
N LYS A 78 -29.60 28.54 -9.82
CA LYS A 78 -29.54 27.60 -10.98
C LYS A 78 -29.01 28.30 -12.24
N GLN A 79 -29.44 29.52 -12.49
CA GLN A 79 -29.00 30.34 -13.64
C GLN A 79 -27.48 30.66 -13.59
N GLN A 80 -26.96 31.01 -12.42
CA GLN A 80 -25.53 31.28 -12.24
C GLN A 80 -24.67 30.02 -12.43
N VAL A 81 -25.14 28.88 -11.91
CA VAL A 81 -24.49 27.58 -12.12
C VAL A 81 -24.41 27.25 -13.61
N MET A 82 -25.53 27.41 -14.35
CA MET A 82 -25.58 27.11 -15.78
C MET A 82 -24.69 28.07 -16.61
N ASN A 83 -24.64 29.34 -16.23
CA ASN A 83 -23.78 30.33 -16.94
C ASN A 83 -22.28 30.02 -16.80
N LYS A 84 -21.85 29.43 -15.68
CA LYS A 84 -20.45 29.03 -15.42
C LYS A 84 -20.08 27.67 -16.01
N LYS A 85 -21.05 26.83 -16.40
CA LYS A 85 -20.85 25.44 -16.83
C LYS A 85 -19.76 25.29 -17.88
N ASP A 86 -19.89 25.99 -19.03
CA ASP A 86 -18.96 25.87 -20.16
C ASP A 86 -17.53 26.31 -19.82
N GLU A 87 -17.41 27.32 -18.99
CA GLU A 87 -16.09 27.82 -18.50
C GLU A 87 -15.42 26.76 -17.63
N ILE A 88 -16.16 26.14 -16.71
CA ILE A 88 -15.65 25.11 -15.80
C ILE A 88 -15.25 23.86 -16.57
N ILE A 89 -16.04 23.41 -17.54
CA ILE A 89 -15.70 22.27 -18.40
C ILE A 89 -14.36 22.54 -19.11
N LYS A 90 -14.20 23.73 -19.68
CA LYS A 90 -12.93 24.11 -20.33
C LYS A 90 -11.76 24.11 -19.34
N LYS A 91 -11.94 24.70 -18.16
CA LYS A 91 -10.92 24.69 -17.10
C LYS A 91 -10.55 23.28 -16.67
N PHE A 92 -11.55 22.39 -16.49
CA PHE A 92 -11.34 21.02 -16.09
C PHE A 92 -10.53 20.23 -17.12
N ILE A 93 -10.88 20.33 -18.42
CA ILE A 93 -10.20 19.60 -19.49
C ILE A 93 -8.79 20.14 -19.74
N SER A 94 -8.58 21.46 -19.64
CA SER A 94 -7.29 22.09 -19.96
C SER A 94 -6.29 22.12 -18.81
N SER A 95 -6.69 21.72 -17.61
CA SER A 95 -5.84 21.77 -16.42
C SER A 95 -5.33 20.39 -16.03
N GLU A 96 -4.18 20.34 -15.40
CA GLU A 96 -3.72 19.16 -14.68
C GLU A 96 -4.66 18.91 -13.50
N LEU A 97 -5.17 17.67 -13.39
CA LEU A 97 -6.05 17.27 -12.31
C LEU A 97 -5.22 16.67 -11.17
N SER A 98 -5.46 17.12 -9.96
CA SER A 98 -4.83 16.57 -8.75
C SER A 98 -5.69 15.47 -8.13
N ILE A 99 -6.04 14.43 -8.93
CA ILE A 99 -6.81 13.25 -8.51
C ILE A 99 -5.88 12.05 -8.52
N TYR A 100 -5.54 11.53 -7.34
CA TYR A 100 -4.55 10.47 -7.18
C TYR A 100 -5.02 9.39 -6.20
N THR A 101 -4.35 8.24 -6.20
CA THR A 101 -4.35 7.38 -5.00
C THR A 101 -3.42 8.00 -3.95
N ILE A 102 -3.66 7.69 -2.67
CA ILE A 102 -2.78 8.16 -1.59
C ILE A 102 -1.33 7.75 -1.86
N ASP A 103 -1.09 6.50 -2.27
CA ASP A 103 0.26 6.00 -2.56
C ASP A 103 0.89 6.70 -3.77
N LYS A 104 0.11 6.99 -4.82
CA LYS A 104 0.62 7.75 -5.98
C LYS A 104 0.98 9.18 -5.60
N PHE A 105 0.22 9.80 -4.71
CA PHE A 105 0.53 11.13 -4.20
C PHE A 105 1.81 11.11 -3.34
N ILE A 106 1.96 10.14 -2.44
CA ILE A 106 3.18 9.97 -1.64
C ILE A 106 4.40 9.71 -2.54
N ASN A 107 4.24 8.88 -3.58
CA ASN A 107 5.30 8.66 -4.58
C ASN A 107 5.66 9.95 -5.35
N LYS A 108 4.67 10.78 -5.71
CA LYS A 108 4.93 12.10 -6.31
C LYS A 108 5.78 12.96 -5.37
N ILE A 109 5.47 13.01 -4.08
CA ILE A 109 6.30 13.71 -3.09
C ILE A 109 7.73 13.16 -3.11
N LEU A 110 7.92 11.84 -3.05
CA LEU A 110 9.27 11.26 -3.02
C LEU A 110 10.07 11.63 -4.28
N ARG A 111 9.47 11.54 -5.46
CA ARG A 111 10.15 11.88 -6.72
C ARG A 111 10.61 13.35 -6.77
N GLU A 112 9.78 14.25 -6.30
CA GLU A 112 10.13 15.69 -6.21
C GLU A 112 11.27 15.98 -5.21
N PHE A 113 11.41 15.14 -4.19
CA PHE A 113 12.47 15.26 -3.17
C PHE A 113 13.61 14.25 -3.32
N SER A 114 13.61 13.45 -4.37
CA SER A 114 14.58 12.36 -4.57
C SER A 114 16.03 12.85 -4.52
N GLY A 115 16.35 13.94 -5.22
CA GLY A 115 17.67 14.54 -5.19
C GLY A 115 18.09 14.99 -3.80
N TYR A 116 17.18 15.60 -3.03
CA TYR A 116 17.44 16.01 -1.65
C TYR A 116 17.78 14.84 -0.72
N LEU A 117 17.21 13.66 -1.01
CA LEU A 117 17.41 12.43 -0.25
C LEU A 117 18.57 11.56 -0.75
N GLY A 118 19.16 11.91 -1.90
CA GLY A 118 20.18 11.10 -2.56
C GLY A 118 19.59 9.80 -3.14
N ILE A 119 18.39 9.88 -3.71
CA ILE A 119 17.68 8.79 -4.38
C ILE A 119 17.47 9.21 -5.83
N ASN A 120 17.62 8.31 -6.80
CA ASN A 120 17.25 8.61 -8.18
C ASN A 120 15.77 8.98 -8.28
N ASP A 121 15.45 9.93 -9.15
CA ASP A 121 14.08 10.32 -9.44
C ASP A 121 13.33 9.33 -10.35
N ASP A 122 14.06 8.47 -11.05
CA ASP A 122 13.57 7.47 -11.98
C ASP A 122 13.51 6.04 -11.39
N PHE A 123 13.57 5.92 -10.04
CA PHE A 123 13.48 4.62 -9.40
C PHE A 123 12.21 3.84 -9.80
N ASP A 124 12.36 2.54 -9.93
CA ASP A 124 11.25 1.62 -10.17
C ASP A 124 10.51 1.27 -8.89
N ILE A 125 9.21 1.00 -9.02
CA ILE A 125 8.40 0.45 -7.92
C ILE A 125 8.24 -1.05 -8.19
N LYS A 126 8.95 -1.88 -7.44
CA LYS A 126 8.94 -3.34 -7.62
C LYS A 126 8.81 -4.05 -6.29
N PHE A 127 8.10 -5.17 -6.27
CA PHE A 127 8.09 -6.08 -5.13
C PHE A 127 9.25 -7.04 -5.26
N ASP A 128 10.00 -7.22 -4.18
CA ASP A 128 11.10 -8.16 -4.16
C ASP A 128 10.59 -9.62 -4.10
N ASP A 129 11.32 -10.50 -4.76
CA ASP A 129 11.17 -11.94 -4.55
C ASP A 129 11.70 -12.30 -3.15
N GLU A 130 10.86 -12.92 -2.32
CA GLU A 130 11.20 -13.20 -0.93
C GLU A 130 12.37 -14.15 -0.77
N GLU A 131 12.47 -15.16 -1.63
CA GLU A 131 13.57 -16.13 -1.59
C GLU A 131 14.89 -15.48 -2.03
N LEU A 132 14.84 -14.67 -3.08
CA LEU A 132 16.01 -13.92 -3.55
C LEU A 132 16.45 -12.89 -2.52
N LEU A 133 15.51 -12.15 -1.91
CA LEU A 133 15.81 -11.17 -0.86
C LEU A 133 16.48 -11.84 0.34
N LEU A 134 15.92 -12.98 0.81
CA LEU A 134 16.51 -13.76 1.89
C LEU A 134 17.93 -14.23 1.51
N TYR A 135 18.12 -14.79 0.32
CA TYR A 135 19.44 -15.24 -0.14
C TYR A 135 20.48 -14.10 -0.14
N LYS A 136 20.09 -12.94 -0.69
CA LYS A 136 20.96 -11.75 -0.74
C LYS A 136 21.26 -11.21 0.67
N PHE A 137 20.27 -11.21 1.56
CA PHE A 137 20.46 -10.84 2.96
C PHE A 137 21.48 -11.76 3.64
N LEU A 138 21.28 -13.08 3.55
CA LEU A 138 22.18 -14.05 4.16
C LEU A 138 23.62 -13.93 3.66
N THR A 139 23.81 -13.64 2.36
CA THR A 139 25.16 -13.46 1.76
C THR A 139 25.81 -12.13 2.12
N SER A 140 25.05 -11.17 2.66
CA SER A 140 25.58 -9.86 3.09
C SER A 140 26.03 -9.83 4.56
N LEU A 141 25.63 -10.82 5.36
CA LEU A 141 25.93 -10.88 6.79
C LEU A 141 27.39 -11.28 7.05
N ASP A 142 28.01 -10.67 8.04
CA ASP A 142 29.24 -11.17 8.63
C ASP A 142 28.98 -12.39 9.54
N GLU A 143 30.05 -13.05 10.01
CA GLU A 143 29.96 -14.27 10.84
C GLU A 143 29.17 -14.01 12.14
N SER A 144 29.36 -12.88 12.81
CA SER A 144 28.69 -12.53 14.07
C SER A 144 27.20 -12.24 13.85
N GLN A 145 26.85 -11.55 12.76
CA GLN A 145 25.47 -11.25 12.39
C GLN A 145 24.73 -12.53 12.01
N PHE A 146 25.39 -13.39 11.21
CA PHE A 146 24.84 -14.69 10.83
C PHE A 146 24.58 -15.59 12.03
N ASP A 147 25.55 -15.68 12.97
CA ASP A 147 25.39 -16.47 14.20
C ASP A 147 24.24 -15.92 15.07
N SER A 148 24.08 -14.60 15.15
CA SER A 148 22.98 -13.95 15.86
C SER A 148 21.63 -14.34 15.26
N LEU A 149 21.50 -14.31 13.92
CA LEU A 149 20.28 -14.69 13.20
C LEU A 149 19.95 -16.18 13.40
N ILE A 150 20.93 -17.08 13.27
CA ILE A 150 20.73 -18.52 13.42
C ILE A 150 20.40 -18.86 14.88
N SER A 151 21.07 -18.24 15.84
CA SER A 151 20.76 -18.41 17.26
C SER A 151 19.34 -17.99 17.58
N PHE A 152 18.88 -16.84 17.06
CA PHE A 152 17.49 -16.39 17.19
C PHE A 152 16.51 -17.38 16.54
N ALA A 153 16.77 -17.82 15.31
CA ALA A 153 15.95 -18.78 14.59
C ALA A 153 15.80 -20.09 15.36
N HIS A 154 16.90 -20.59 15.92
CA HIS A 154 16.92 -21.82 16.72
C HIS A 154 16.17 -21.65 18.05
N THR A 155 16.46 -20.57 18.80
CA THR A 155 15.83 -20.30 20.12
C THR A 155 14.31 -20.13 20.00
N GLU A 156 13.87 -19.43 18.95
CA GLU A 156 12.45 -19.16 18.72
C GLU A 156 11.75 -20.22 17.84
N ASN A 157 12.47 -21.28 17.44
CA ASN A 157 12.00 -22.34 16.54
C ASN A 157 11.32 -21.77 15.28
N LYS A 158 11.98 -20.83 14.61
CA LYS A 158 11.49 -20.14 13.43
C LYS A 158 12.29 -20.51 12.19
N LYS A 159 11.58 -20.57 11.05
CA LYS A 159 12.22 -20.64 9.74
C LYS A 159 12.72 -19.24 9.35
N LEU A 160 13.82 -19.16 8.61
CA LEU A 160 14.41 -17.89 8.18
C LEU A 160 13.41 -17.02 7.38
N ASN A 161 12.63 -17.63 6.47
CA ASN A 161 11.58 -16.91 5.75
C ASN A 161 10.57 -16.25 6.70
N SER A 162 10.17 -16.94 7.77
CA SER A 162 9.24 -16.36 8.75
C SER A 162 9.84 -15.19 9.54
N ILE A 163 11.18 -15.14 9.68
CA ILE A 163 11.87 -13.99 10.29
C ILE A 163 11.85 -12.80 9.33
N VAL A 164 12.09 -13.02 8.04
CA VAL A 164 11.99 -11.96 7.01
C VAL A 164 10.56 -11.43 6.91
N GLU A 165 9.53 -12.30 7.02
CA GLU A 165 8.13 -11.87 7.12
C GLU A 165 7.90 -10.94 8.33
N LEU A 166 8.50 -11.24 9.50
CA LEU A 166 8.45 -10.34 10.66
C LEU A 166 9.12 -9.00 10.39
N PHE A 167 10.26 -9.00 9.70
CA PHE A 167 10.94 -7.75 9.32
C PHE A 167 10.08 -6.90 8.39
N LYS A 168 9.39 -7.50 7.42
CA LYS A 168 8.45 -6.79 6.55
C LYS A 168 7.32 -6.14 7.37
N VAL A 169 6.75 -6.86 8.32
CA VAL A 169 5.73 -6.30 9.22
C VAL A 169 6.26 -5.11 10.01
N LEU A 170 7.50 -5.17 10.51
CA LEU A 170 8.13 -4.06 11.23
C LEU A 170 8.39 -2.85 10.31
N ILE A 171 8.79 -3.08 9.05
CA ILE A 171 8.95 -2.03 8.04
C ILE A 171 7.61 -1.35 7.73
N ASP A 172 6.56 -2.15 7.48
CA ASP A 172 5.24 -1.64 7.11
C ASP A 172 4.59 -0.82 8.24
N LYS A 173 4.84 -1.23 9.50
CA LYS A 173 4.36 -0.48 10.67
C LYS A 173 5.15 0.81 10.91
N ASN A 174 6.44 0.81 10.64
CA ASN A 174 7.37 1.94 10.84
C ASN A 174 7.24 2.61 12.22
N GLU A 175 7.07 1.79 13.24
CA GLU A 175 6.92 2.29 14.61
C GLU A 175 8.28 2.39 15.30
N LYS A 176 8.35 3.23 16.32
CA LYS A 176 9.53 3.34 17.17
C LYS A 176 9.65 2.08 18.01
N LEU A 177 10.73 1.33 17.82
CA LEU A 177 10.96 0.06 18.50
C LEU A 177 11.63 0.32 19.85
N GLU A 178 10.85 0.26 20.92
CA GLU A 178 11.33 0.40 22.29
C GLU A 178 11.12 -0.91 23.05
N VAL A 179 12.14 -1.28 23.85
CA VAL A 179 12.11 -2.47 24.69
C VAL A 179 12.41 -2.07 26.12
N GLN A 180 11.68 -2.66 27.07
CA GLN A 180 12.00 -2.47 28.48
C GLN A 180 13.23 -3.30 28.83
N HIS A 181 14.31 -2.64 29.26
CA HIS A 181 15.54 -3.31 29.65
C HIS A 181 15.49 -3.83 31.08
N TYR A 182 16.03 -5.02 31.31
CA TYR A 182 16.19 -5.61 32.60
C TYR A 182 17.67 -5.80 32.95
N PRO A 183 18.08 -5.64 34.22
CA PRO A 183 19.47 -5.83 34.64
C PRO A 183 19.94 -7.28 34.34
N LYS A 184 21.24 -7.44 34.08
CA LYS A 184 21.84 -8.77 33.93
C LYS A 184 21.63 -9.60 35.20
N GLY A 185 21.26 -10.87 35.04
CA GLY A 185 20.96 -11.78 36.16
C GLY A 185 19.49 -11.72 36.67
N SER A 186 18.69 -10.78 36.18
CA SER A 186 17.26 -10.72 36.56
C SER A 186 16.51 -11.97 36.14
N PHE A 187 16.82 -12.55 34.99
CA PHE A 187 16.18 -13.75 34.48
C PHE A 187 16.46 -14.97 35.39
N GLU A 188 17.71 -15.19 35.76
CA GLU A 188 18.11 -16.26 36.66
C GLU A 188 17.51 -16.09 38.03
N ALA A 189 17.50 -14.87 38.57
CA ALA A 189 16.89 -14.57 39.86
C ALA A 189 15.39 -14.87 39.89
N VAL A 190 14.65 -14.49 38.84
CA VAL A 190 13.22 -14.78 38.70
C VAL A 190 12.98 -16.27 38.53
N CYS A 191 13.80 -16.98 37.76
CA CYS A 191 13.72 -18.42 37.60
C CYS A 191 13.88 -19.14 38.94
N MET A 192 14.86 -18.72 39.79
CA MET A 192 15.03 -19.26 41.13
C MET A 192 13.83 -19.00 42.01
N ALA A 193 13.32 -17.79 42.05
CA ALA A 193 12.15 -17.43 42.85
C ALA A 193 10.87 -18.21 42.43
N ILE A 194 10.65 -18.41 41.14
CA ILE A 194 9.54 -19.22 40.62
C ILE A 194 9.66 -20.66 41.17
N MET A 195 10.82 -21.27 41.02
CA MET A 195 11.02 -22.66 41.46
C MET A 195 10.97 -22.79 42.96
N GLU A 196 11.40 -21.80 43.75
CA GLU A 196 11.29 -21.78 45.21
C GLU A 196 9.82 -21.79 45.64
N ASP A 197 9.03 -20.82 45.21
CA ASP A 197 7.60 -20.71 45.55
C ASP A 197 6.80 -21.94 45.04
N ALA A 198 7.08 -22.40 43.83
CA ALA A 198 6.42 -23.58 43.26
C ALA A 198 6.76 -24.88 44.05
N ASN A 199 8.00 -25.04 44.49
CA ASN A 199 8.42 -26.19 45.28
C ASN A 199 7.79 -26.19 46.68
N ILE A 200 7.50 -25.04 47.28
CA ILE A 200 6.76 -24.96 48.55
C ILE A 200 5.36 -25.54 48.35
N ILE A 201 4.68 -25.17 47.30
CA ILE A 201 3.35 -25.68 46.94
C ILE A 201 3.41 -27.16 46.63
N LYS A 202 4.37 -27.59 45.80
CA LYS A 202 4.60 -29.01 45.49
C LYS A 202 4.81 -29.86 46.72
N ASN A 203 5.70 -29.45 47.63
CA ASN A 203 6.01 -30.17 48.84
C ASN A 203 4.80 -30.32 49.79
N PHE A 204 3.92 -29.34 49.79
CA PHE A 204 2.68 -29.43 50.56
C PHE A 204 1.72 -30.43 49.93
N ILE A 205 1.51 -30.39 48.62
CA ILE A 205 0.60 -31.30 47.88
C ILE A 205 1.13 -32.72 47.94
N ASP A 206 2.44 -32.98 47.81
CA ASP A 206 3.07 -34.30 47.88
C ASP A 206 2.90 -34.96 49.27
N LYS A 207 2.79 -34.15 50.33
CA LYS A 207 2.51 -34.60 51.69
C LYS A 207 1.02 -34.75 51.99
N SER A 208 0.15 -34.33 51.12
CA SER A 208 -1.29 -34.28 51.30
C SER A 208 -1.99 -35.47 50.63
N ALA A 209 -3.13 -35.89 51.15
CA ALA A 209 -3.91 -37.00 50.60
C ALA A 209 -4.76 -36.47 49.41
N VAL A 210 -4.15 -36.27 48.24
CA VAL A 210 -4.83 -35.85 46.99
C VAL A 210 -5.02 -36.98 46.00
N SER A 211 -5.77 -36.75 44.94
CA SER A 211 -5.94 -37.70 43.85
C SER A 211 -4.67 -37.81 43.01
N LYS A 212 -4.54 -38.91 42.23
CA LYS A 212 -3.44 -39.04 41.24
C LYS A 212 -3.33 -37.81 40.30
N SER A 213 -4.46 -37.21 39.94
CA SER A 213 -4.49 -35.99 39.13
C SER A 213 -3.93 -34.77 39.89
N GLY A 214 -4.11 -34.70 41.21
CA GLY A 214 -3.51 -33.67 42.07
C GLY A 214 -1.99 -33.80 42.11
N TYR A 215 -1.44 -34.97 42.29
CA TYR A 215 0.02 -35.19 42.24
C TYR A 215 0.58 -34.88 40.87
N ASN A 216 -0.09 -35.33 39.77
CA ASN A 216 0.35 -35.00 38.41
C ASN A 216 0.38 -33.48 38.09
N ALA A 217 -0.47 -32.70 38.76
CA ALA A 217 -0.52 -31.24 38.54
C ALA A 217 0.70 -30.52 39.14
N VAL A 218 1.40 -31.14 40.12
CA VAL A 218 2.63 -30.58 40.74
C VAL A 218 3.89 -31.39 40.40
N ASP A 219 3.80 -32.36 39.51
CA ASP A 219 4.95 -33.17 39.06
C ASP A 219 5.75 -32.39 37.99
N PHE A 220 6.53 -31.40 38.41
CA PHE A 220 7.42 -30.59 37.61
C PHE A 220 8.83 -30.54 38.23
N ASN A 221 9.83 -30.36 37.35
CA ASN A 221 11.24 -30.13 37.73
C ASN A 221 11.84 -28.95 37.01
N THR A 222 11.17 -28.41 36.00
CA THR A 222 11.57 -27.23 35.27
C THR A 222 10.42 -26.22 35.17
N ILE A 223 10.72 -24.96 34.88
CA ILE A 223 9.69 -23.91 34.72
C ILE A 223 8.75 -24.24 33.56
N GLU A 224 9.23 -24.80 32.47
CA GLU A 224 8.39 -25.19 31.32
C GLU A 224 7.38 -26.27 31.74
N GLN A 225 7.82 -27.27 32.53
CA GLN A 225 6.93 -28.30 33.07
C GLN A 225 5.92 -27.72 34.06
N LEU A 226 6.35 -26.76 34.93
CA LEU A 226 5.47 -26.04 35.82
C LEU A 226 4.39 -25.28 35.04
N LEU A 227 4.76 -24.51 34.04
CA LEU A 227 3.84 -23.74 33.21
C LEU A 227 2.88 -24.64 32.40
N ASP A 228 3.30 -25.84 32.03
CA ASP A 228 2.44 -26.80 31.33
C ASP A 228 1.44 -27.47 32.23
N LYS A 229 1.88 -27.99 33.39
CA LYS A 229 1.04 -28.67 34.35
C LYS A 229 0.25 -27.73 35.24
N GLY A 230 0.81 -26.54 35.51
CA GLY A 230 0.21 -25.51 36.37
C GLY A 230 -0.88 -24.66 35.72
N LYS A 231 -1.07 -24.73 34.39
CA LYS A 231 -1.97 -23.89 33.64
C LYS A 231 -3.41 -23.74 34.16
N THR A 232 -3.87 -24.70 34.94
CA THR A 232 -5.23 -24.70 35.52
C THR A 232 -5.29 -24.17 36.96
N TRP A 233 -4.27 -24.48 37.80
CA TRP A 233 -4.29 -24.04 39.19
C TRP A 233 -3.56 -22.71 39.40
N LEU A 234 -2.59 -22.35 38.55
CA LEU A 234 -1.96 -21.03 38.56
C LEU A 234 -2.94 -19.88 38.22
N THR A 235 -4.07 -20.18 37.56
CA THR A 235 -5.10 -19.18 37.25
C THR A 235 -6.11 -18.96 38.37
N LYS A 236 -6.05 -19.74 39.47
CA LYS A 236 -7.01 -19.66 40.57
C LYS A 236 -6.61 -18.54 41.55
N GLU A 237 -7.60 -17.93 42.22
CA GLU A 237 -7.33 -16.99 43.27
C GLU A 237 -6.76 -17.68 44.51
N SER A 238 -7.24 -18.86 44.81
CA SER A 238 -6.78 -19.70 45.91
C SER A 238 -6.52 -21.14 45.45
N LEU A 239 -5.49 -21.79 46.00
CA LEU A 239 -5.19 -23.21 45.76
C LEU A 239 -6.36 -24.12 46.08
N GLY A 240 -7.19 -23.75 47.07
CA GLY A 240 -8.40 -24.46 47.46
C GLY A 240 -9.52 -24.49 46.42
N GLU A 241 -9.52 -23.56 45.45
CA GLU A 241 -10.47 -23.54 44.35
C GLU A 241 -10.17 -24.62 43.30
N PHE A 242 -8.94 -25.09 43.21
CA PHE A 242 -8.61 -26.16 42.27
C PHE A 242 -9.13 -27.49 42.78
N SER A 243 -10.05 -28.10 42.04
CA SER A 243 -10.80 -29.28 42.47
C SER A 243 -9.93 -30.42 42.95
N TYR A 244 -8.74 -30.63 42.39
CA TYR A 244 -7.80 -31.66 42.76
C TYR A 244 -7.01 -31.38 44.03
N PHE A 245 -6.90 -30.10 44.44
CA PHE A 245 -6.25 -29.68 45.70
C PHE A 245 -7.24 -29.48 46.86
N LYS A 246 -8.52 -29.39 46.57
CA LYS A 246 -9.56 -29.10 47.60
C LYS A 246 -9.50 -30.07 48.78
N LYS A 247 -9.21 -31.34 48.56
CA LYS A 247 -9.08 -32.36 49.62
C LYS A 247 -7.84 -32.16 50.51
N ALA A 248 -6.80 -31.52 50.02
CA ALA A 248 -5.60 -31.22 50.76
C ALA A 248 -5.83 -30.06 51.77
N ASN A 249 -6.93 -29.33 51.66
CA ASN A 249 -7.26 -28.15 52.46
C ASN A 249 -6.07 -27.18 52.64
N PRO A 250 -5.53 -26.58 51.53
CA PRO A 250 -4.35 -25.75 51.58
C PRO A 250 -4.57 -24.57 52.57
N PRO A 251 -3.62 -24.28 53.47
CA PRO A 251 -3.69 -23.12 54.32
C PRO A 251 -3.53 -21.82 53.53
N SER A 252 -4.12 -20.72 54.05
CA SER A 252 -4.09 -19.42 53.38
C SER A 252 -2.65 -18.85 53.11
N GLU A 253 -1.69 -19.26 53.94
CA GLU A 253 -0.27 -18.90 53.73
C GLU A 253 0.30 -19.41 52.41
N LEU A 254 -0.22 -20.49 51.85
CA LEU A 254 0.17 -20.96 50.53
C LEU A 254 -0.46 -20.18 49.37
N ASP A 255 -1.55 -19.46 49.65
CA ASP A 255 -2.11 -18.55 48.65
C ASP A 255 -1.22 -17.31 48.47
N ASP A 256 -0.49 -16.86 49.50
CA ASP A 256 0.54 -15.82 49.39
C ASP A 256 1.70 -16.29 48.50
N ASN A 257 2.08 -17.60 48.62
CA ASN A 257 3.08 -18.17 47.70
C ASN A 257 2.56 -18.28 46.27
N LEU A 258 1.27 -18.63 46.10
CA LEU A 258 0.65 -18.66 44.79
C LEU A 258 0.66 -17.26 44.12
N GLU A 259 0.35 -16.22 44.89
CA GLU A 259 0.37 -14.84 44.36
C GLU A 259 1.80 -14.40 43.99
N ARG A 260 2.79 -14.65 44.84
CA ARG A 260 4.20 -14.38 44.49
C ARG A 260 4.64 -15.16 43.25
N LEU A 261 4.25 -16.43 43.17
CA LEU A 261 4.52 -17.28 42.01
C LEU A 261 3.93 -16.67 40.73
N LYS A 262 2.69 -16.21 40.73
CA LYS A 262 2.03 -15.54 39.57
C LYS A 262 2.77 -14.27 39.17
N VAL A 263 3.14 -13.43 40.12
CA VAL A 263 3.91 -12.19 39.87
C VAL A 263 5.26 -12.52 39.22
N ASN A 264 5.97 -13.52 39.78
CA ASN A 264 7.26 -13.95 39.24
C ASN A 264 7.14 -14.60 37.86
N VAL A 265 6.07 -15.38 37.60
CA VAL A 265 5.80 -15.94 36.26
C VAL A 265 5.47 -14.83 35.25
N THR A 266 4.71 -13.81 35.65
CA THR A 266 4.48 -12.65 34.78
C THR A 266 5.79 -11.94 34.46
N LEU A 267 6.63 -11.69 35.44
CA LEU A 267 7.95 -11.08 35.25
C LEU A 267 8.88 -11.93 34.38
N TYR A 268 8.84 -13.25 34.56
CA TYR A 268 9.56 -14.21 33.71
C TYR A 268 9.21 -14.02 32.22
N TYR A 269 7.91 -13.96 31.88
CA TYR A 269 7.50 -13.72 30.50
C TYR A 269 7.93 -12.35 29.98
N GLN A 270 7.87 -11.31 30.83
CA GLN A 270 8.27 -9.96 30.44
C GLN A 270 9.76 -9.84 30.17
N ILE A 271 10.60 -10.47 31.00
CA ILE A 271 12.06 -10.49 30.79
C ILE A 271 12.42 -11.33 29.56
N GLN A 272 11.78 -12.50 29.39
CA GLN A 272 12.00 -13.34 28.22
C GLN A 272 11.60 -12.60 26.94
N GLU A 273 10.46 -11.90 26.94
CA GLU A 273 10.01 -11.05 25.83
C GLU A 273 11.01 -9.95 25.51
N SER A 274 11.52 -9.25 26.55
CA SER A 274 12.52 -8.19 26.38
C SER A 274 13.75 -8.72 25.64
N TYR A 275 14.36 -9.80 26.09
CA TYR A 275 15.52 -10.40 25.42
C TYR A 275 15.22 -10.87 24.00
N THR A 276 14.03 -11.42 23.76
CA THR A 276 13.62 -11.85 22.44
C THR A 276 13.47 -10.66 21.48
N LEU A 277 12.82 -9.59 21.94
CA LEU A 277 12.62 -8.37 21.14
C LEU A 277 13.94 -7.61 20.92
N GLU A 278 14.82 -7.51 21.93
CA GLU A 278 16.14 -6.90 21.77
C GLU A 278 16.95 -7.61 20.67
N ASN A 279 16.99 -8.93 20.70
CA ASN A 279 17.70 -9.71 19.68
C ASN A 279 17.04 -9.55 18.29
N LEU A 280 15.70 -9.62 18.23
CA LEU A 280 14.95 -9.43 16.98
C LEU A 280 15.25 -8.06 16.38
N PHE A 281 15.19 -7.00 17.19
CA PHE A 281 15.36 -5.64 16.70
C PHE A 281 16.82 -5.36 16.30
N LYS A 282 17.79 -5.97 16.95
CA LYS A 282 19.20 -5.89 16.50
C LYS A 282 19.36 -6.49 15.10
N ILE A 283 18.84 -7.71 14.87
CA ILE A 283 18.91 -8.36 13.55
C ILE A 283 18.07 -7.57 12.52
N PHE A 284 16.98 -6.95 12.94
CA PHE A 284 16.16 -6.10 12.10
C PHE A 284 16.89 -4.84 11.63
N GLU A 285 17.73 -4.21 12.48
CA GLU A 285 18.57 -3.09 12.05
C GLU A 285 19.57 -3.53 10.97
N ASP A 286 20.23 -4.71 11.14
CA ASP A 286 21.09 -5.29 10.10
C ASP A 286 20.33 -5.49 8.78
N PHE A 287 19.08 -5.97 8.85
CA PHE A 287 18.22 -6.13 7.67
C PHE A 287 17.84 -4.79 7.02
N LYS A 288 17.55 -3.75 7.80
CA LYS A 288 17.24 -2.41 7.27
C LYS A 288 18.44 -1.82 6.52
N ASP A 289 19.63 -1.95 7.08
CA ASP A 289 20.85 -1.48 6.45
C ASP A 289 21.16 -2.23 5.15
N PHE A 290 21.02 -3.56 5.17
CA PHE A 290 21.09 -4.38 3.97
C PHE A 290 20.07 -3.91 2.91
N ARG A 291 18.79 -3.78 3.29
CA ARG A 291 17.71 -3.41 2.38
C ARG A 291 17.92 -2.04 1.75
N SER A 292 18.36 -1.06 2.54
CA SER A 292 18.68 0.28 2.04
C SER A 292 19.77 0.24 0.96
N ASN A 293 20.84 -0.53 1.18
CA ASN A 293 21.92 -0.69 0.21
C ASN A 293 21.50 -1.50 -1.03
N TYR A 294 20.67 -2.52 -0.83
CA TYR A 294 20.15 -3.37 -1.90
C TYR A 294 19.21 -2.58 -2.84
N ASN A 295 18.28 -1.80 -2.27
CA ASN A 295 17.37 -0.95 -3.02
C ASN A 295 18.12 0.13 -3.81
N ALA A 296 19.14 0.75 -3.21
CA ALA A 296 19.96 1.75 -3.88
C ALA A 296 20.73 1.17 -5.10
N LYS A 297 21.26 -0.06 -4.96
CA LYS A 297 21.95 -0.74 -6.08
C LYS A 297 21.01 -1.10 -7.23
N ARG A 298 19.76 -1.45 -6.94
CA ARG A 298 18.77 -1.83 -7.95
C ARG A 298 17.96 -0.67 -8.49
N ASN A 299 18.10 0.52 -7.94
CA ASN A 299 17.28 1.68 -8.24
C ASN A 299 15.77 1.35 -8.13
N SER A 300 15.39 0.55 -7.13
CA SER A 300 14.00 0.13 -6.94
C SER A 300 13.56 0.24 -5.49
N LEU A 301 12.30 0.57 -5.26
CA LEU A 301 11.68 0.71 -3.94
C LEU A 301 10.33 -0.03 -3.92
N GLU A 302 9.94 -0.54 -2.76
CA GLU A 302 8.56 -0.98 -2.52
C GLU A 302 7.70 0.19 -1.98
N PHE A 303 6.38 0.05 -2.01
CA PHE A 303 5.47 1.10 -1.51
C PHE A 303 5.70 1.45 -0.04
N SER A 304 6.02 0.47 0.79
CA SER A 304 6.37 0.70 2.20
C SER A 304 7.64 1.53 2.36
N ASP A 305 8.66 1.28 1.53
CA ASP A 305 9.88 2.08 1.55
C ASP A 305 9.60 3.54 1.21
N ILE A 306 8.81 3.76 0.14
CA ILE A 306 8.42 5.10 -0.32
C ILE A 306 7.70 5.85 0.82
N THR A 307 6.71 5.21 1.44
CA THR A 307 5.93 5.80 2.52
C THR A 307 6.80 6.12 3.73
N ASN A 308 7.69 5.21 4.12
CA ASN A 308 8.62 5.41 5.24
C ASN A 308 9.63 6.53 4.98
N ILE A 309 10.16 6.63 3.77
CA ILE A 309 11.11 7.67 3.40
C ILE A 309 10.43 9.03 3.42
N VAL A 310 9.23 9.15 2.85
CA VAL A 310 8.46 10.42 2.84
C VAL A 310 8.06 10.83 4.26
N HIS A 311 7.63 9.89 5.10
CA HIS A 311 7.32 10.20 6.50
C HIS A 311 8.53 10.78 7.23
N LYS A 312 9.70 10.13 7.14
CA LYS A 312 10.94 10.63 7.74
C LYS A 312 11.38 11.99 7.17
N LEU A 313 11.15 12.20 5.88
CA LEU A 313 11.43 13.47 5.22
C LEU A 313 10.62 14.62 5.83
N LEU A 314 9.33 14.39 6.04
CA LEU A 314 8.42 15.39 6.59
C LEU A 314 8.60 15.60 8.11
N GLU A 315 8.98 14.56 8.87
CA GLU A 315 9.31 14.70 10.29
C GLU A 315 10.60 15.50 10.52
N ASN A 316 11.62 15.30 9.67
CA ASN A 316 12.98 15.78 9.89
C ASN A 316 13.28 17.12 9.22
N HIS A 317 12.33 18.05 9.06
CA HIS A 317 12.65 19.45 8.76
C HIS A 317 12.43 19.99 7.34
N ILE A 318 11.41 19.55 6.65
CA ILE A 318 11.00 20.30 5.47
C ILE A 318 9.99 21.37 5.89
N ASP A 319 10.35 22.64 5.63
CA ASP A 319 9.42 23.76 5.71
C ASP A 319 8.23 23.52 4.76
N LYS A 320 7.02 23.78 5.24
CA LYS A 320 5.79 23.58 4.46
C LYS A 320 5.80 24.36 3.14
N ASP A 321 6.33 25.57 3.15
CA ASP A 321 6.46 26.39 1.94
C ASP A 321 7.41 25.77 0.91
N PHE A 322 8.46 25.11 1.37
CA PHE A 322 9.38 24.38 0.49
C PHE A 322 8.74 23.12 -0.09
N LEU A 323 7.89 22.42 0.69
CA LEU A 323 7.11 21.29 0.18
C LEU A 323 6.19 21.72 -0.98
N TYR A 324 5.41 22.80 -0.78
CA TYR A 324 4.52 23.30 -1.82
C TYR A 324 5.26 23.84 -3.04
N PHE A 325 6.38 24.48 -2.82
CA PHE A 325 7.24 24.96 -3.91
C PHE A 325 7.73 23.81 -4.79
N ARG A 326 8.21 22.72 -4.19
CA ARG A 326 8.72 21.54 -4.93
C ARG A 326 7.59 20.79 -5.64
N LEU A 327 6.40 20.73 -5.07
CA LEU A 327 5.24 20.08 -5.70
C LEU A 327 4.64 20.90 -6.85
N ASP A 328 5.16 22.10 -7.11
CA ASP A 328 4.59 23.08 -8.07
C ASP A 328 3.07 23.26 -7.91
N ALA A 329 2.57 23.03 -6.71
CA ALA A 329 1.16 23.11 -6.39
C ALA A 329 0.93 23.55 -4.95
N LYS A 330 0.01 24.48 -4.75
CA LYS A 330 -0.55 24.79 -3.45
C LYS A 330 -1.96 24.25 -3.38
N TYR A 331 -2.18 23.29 -2.51
CA TYR A 331 -3.50 22.69 -2.33
C TYR A 331 -4.29 23.51 -1.32
N ASN A 332 -5.40 24.10 -1.78
CA ASN A 332 -6.34 24.83 -0.92
C ASN A 332 -7.51 23.94 -0.49
N HIS A 333 -7.75 22.85 -1.20
CA HIS A 333 -8.86 21.94 -0.95
C HIS A 333 -8.36 20.51 -0.95
N ILE A 334 -8.69 19.76 0.11
CA ILE A 334 -8.38 18.33 0.20
C ILE A 334 -9.69 17.56 0.34
N LEU A 335 -9.89 16.58 -0.54
CA LEU A 335 -11.00 15.65 -0.55
C LEU A 335 -10.44 14.23 -0.48
N ILE A 336 -10.93 13.42 0.48
CA ILE A 336 -10.47 12.03 0.64
C ILE A 336 -11.67 11.10 0.60
N ASP A 337 -11.65 10.15 -0.35
CA ASP A 337 -12.64 9.06 -0.43
C ASP A 337 -12.14 7.81 0.28
N GLU A 338 -13.06 6.97 0.77
CA GLU A 338 -12.77 5.70 1.46
C GLU A 338 -11.76 5.89 2.61
N PHE A 339 -11.94 6.95 3.41
CA PHE A 339 -10.98 7.36 4.46
C PHE A 339 -10.66 6.25 5.47
N GLN A 340 -11.59 5.32 5.73
CA GLN A 340 -11.42 4.19 6.64
C GLN A 340 -10.34 3.17 6.19
N ASP A 341 -9.85 3.26 4.96
CA ASP A 341 -8.77 2.40 4.45
C ASP A 341 -7.39 3.05 4.57
N THR A 342 -7.33 4.32 4.99
CA THR A 342 -6.08 5.06 5.18
C THR A 342 -5.29 4.46 6.33
N SER A 343 -3.98 4.28 6.16
CA SER A 343 -3.11 3.84 7.24
C SER A 343 -2.69 5.00 8.13
N THR A 344 -2.30 4.68 9.37
CA THR A 344 -1.78 5.68 10.32
C THR A 344 -0.59 6.44 9.74
N LEU A 345 0.31 5.76 9.03
CA LEU A 345 1.49 6.38 8.43
C LEU A 345 1.14 7.31 7.27
N GLN A 346 0.20 6.90 6.40
CA GLN A 346 -0.33 7.75 5.34
C GLN A 346 -1.00 9.02 5.91
N TYR A 347 -1.78 8.87 6.99
CA TYR A 347 -2.37 10.00 7.69
C TYR A 347 -1.30 10.93 8.28
N LYS A 348 -0.26 10.41 8.95
CA LYS A 348 0.84 11.23 9.47
C LYS A 348 1.52 12.07 8.38
N ILE A 349 1.66 11.52 7.17
CA ILE A 349 2.17 12.26 6.00
C ILE A 349 1.19 13.36 5.58
N LEU A 350 -0.10 13.04 5.47
CA LEU A 350 -1.13 14.00 5.07
C LEU A 350 -1.43 15.04 6.13
N TYR A 351 -1.16 14.74 7.41
CA TYR A 351 -1.45 15.62 8.55
C TYR A 351 -0.88 17.02 8.36
N HIS A 352 0.36 17.15 7.86
CA HIS A 352 0.99 18.44 7.63
C HIS A 352 0.22 19.31 6.63
N LEU A 353 -0.38 18.71 5.60
CA LEU A 353 -1.20 19.42 4.61
C LEU A 353 -2.59 19.73 5.19
N ILE A 354 -3.20 18.80 5.91
CA ILE A 354 -4.52 18.96 6.53
C ILE A 354 -4.47 20.04 7.60
N ASP A 355 -3.45 20.00 8.47
CA ASP A 355 -3.26 20.99 9.53
C ASP A 355 -3.11 22.42 8.96
N GLU A 356 -2.37 22.60 7.88
CA GLU A 356 -2.26 23.89 7.22
C GLU A 356 -3.59 24.38 6.62
N ILE A 357 -4.40 23.47 6.10
CA ILE A 357 -5.71 23.85 5.56
C ILE A 357 -6.63 24.31 6.68
N ILE A 358 -6.63 23.63 7.82
CA ILE A 358 -7.54 23.91 8.94
C ILE A 358 -7.04 25.09 9.78
N SER A 359 -5.73 25.17 10.05
CA SER A 359 -5.12 26.14 10.96
C SER A 359 -4.46 27.33 10.23
N GLY A 360 -4.42 27.32 8.90
CA GLY A 360 -3.69 28.30 8.09
C GLY A 360 -4.37 29.67 7.94
N ASN A 361 -3.88 30.49 7.00
CA ASN A 361 -4.36 31.86 6.81
C ASN A 361 -5.88 31.91 6.52
N PRO A 362 -6.68 32.57 7.36
CA PRO A 362 -8.14 32.67 7.22
C PRO A 362 -8.58 33.52 6.01
N GLU A 363 -7.68 34.30 5.38
CA GLU A 363 -8.03 35.12 4.21
C GLU A 363 -8.16 34.29 2.92
N VAL A 364 -7.63 33.05 2.91
CA VAL A 364 -7.72 32.13 1.77
C VAL A 364 -8.81 31.11 2.03
N TYR A 365 -9.77 30.98 1.12
CA TYR A 365 -10.81 29.97 1.22
C TYR A 365 -10.21 28.56 1.06
N LYS A 366 -10.22 27.79 2.13
CA LYS A 366 -9.66 26.44 2.19
C LYS A 366 -10.70 25.44 2.68
N THR A 367 -10.66 24.22 2.20
CA THR A 367 -11.60 23.16 2.62
C THR A 367 -10.92 21.83 2.83
N PHE A 368 -11.36 21.13 3.89
CA PHE A 368 -11.01 19.75 4.14
C PHE A 368 -12.28 18.90 4.22
N PHE A 369 -12.32 17.86 3.41
CA PHE A 369 -13.45 16.95 3.31
C PHE A 369 -12.97 15.52 3.25
N TYR A 370 -13.54 14.67 4.07
CA TYR A 370 -13.36 13.23 3.92
C TYR A 370 -14.65 12.47 4.12
N VAL A 371 -14.76 11.36 3.42
CA VAL A 371 -15.93 10.47 3.49
C VAL A 371 -15.46 9.02 3.63
N GLY A 372 -16.17 8.26 4.45
CA GLY A 372 -15.86 6.86 4.68
C GLY A 372 -16.99 6.08 5.34
N ASP A 373 -16.90 4.76 5.26
CA ASP A 373 -17.78 3.81 5.93
C ASP A 373 -16.94 2.86 6.78
N ILE A 374 -16.91 3.07 8.09
CA ILE A 374 -16.14 2.28 9.06
C ILE A 374 -16.46 0.78 8.93
N LYS A 375 -17.72 0.44 8.61
CA LYS A 375 -18.20 -0.93 8.39
C LYS A 375 -17.66 -1.57 7.11
N GLN A 376 -17.10 -0.79 6.19
CA GLN A 376 -16.41 -1.26 4.99
C GLN A 376 -14.87 -1.27 5.12
N SER A 377 -14.32 -1.08 6.32
CA SER A 377 -12.89 -1.23 6.58
C SER A 377 -12.51 -2.70 6.59
N ILE A 378 -11.98 -3.20 5.48
CA ILE A 378 -11.57 -4.60 5.29
C ILE A 378 -10.08 -4.76 4.94
N TYR A 379 -9.31 -3.68 5.02
CA TYR A 379 -7.87 -3.65 4.67
C TYR A 379 -6.95 -3.43 5.87
N ARG A 380 -7.38 -3.82 7.10
CA ARG A 380 -6.52 -3.76 8.29
C ARG A 380 -5.20 -4.51 8.11
N PHE A 381 -5.21 -5.63 7.39
CA PHE A 381 -4.01 -6.40 7.05
C PHE A 381 -3.01 -5.65 6.14
N ARG A 382 -3.45 -4.54 5.48
CA ARG A 382 -2.61 -3.59 4.72
C ARG A 382 -2.32 -2.30 5.50
N GLY A 383 -2.61 -2.28 6.79
CA GLY A 383 -2.39 -1.12 7.64
C GLY A 383 -3.55 -0.12 7.70
N GLY A 384 -4.67 -0.37 7.03
CA GLY A 384 -5.88 0.47 7.16
C GLY A 384 -6.35 0.51 8.61
N THR A 385 -6.68 1.70 9.10
CA THR A 385 -7.03 1.94 10.51
C THR A 385 -8.37 2.66 10.58
N LYS A 386 -9.44 1.92 10.90
CA LYS A 386 -10.80 2.49 10.97
C LYS A 386 -10.94 3.56 12.05
N GLU A 387 -10.18 3.42 13.14
CA GLU A 387 -10.14 4.34 14.28
C GLU A 387 -9.68 5.75 13.87
N LEU A 388 -8.97 5.88 12.76
CA LEU A 388 -8.55 7.17 12.19
C LEU A 388 -9.73 8.09 11.86
N PHE A 389 -10.89 7.54 11.48
CA PHE A 389 -12.06 8.35 11.14
C PHE A 389 -12.50 9.23 12.32
N ASP A 390 -12.66 8.60 13.48
CA ASP A 390 -13.10 9.29 14.69
C ASP A 390 -11.95 10.08 15.35
N TYR A 391 -10.71 9.56 15.28
CA TYR A 391 -9.52 10.25 15.75
C TYR A 391 -9.34 11.63 15.07
N VAL A 392 -9.39 11.67 13.74
CA VAL A 392 -9.24 12.93 12.99
C VAL A 392 -10.34 13.93 13.31
N SER A 393 -11.59 13.45 13.45
CA SER A 393 -12.69 14.31 13.85
C SER A 393 -12.53 14.87 15.26
N SER A 394 -11.94 14.13 16.18
CA SER A 394 -11.66 14.58 17.56
C SER A 394 -10.50 15.59 17.61
N VAL A 395 -9.43 15.36 16.85
CA VAL A 395 -8.24 16.25 16.80
C VAL A 395 -8.62 17.65 16.31
N PHE A 396 -9.50 17.73 15.30
CA PHE A 396 -9.88 19.01 14.69
C PHE A 396 -11.22 19.56 15.20
N SER A 397 -11.78 19.00 16.27
CA SER A 397 -12.98 19.54 16.93
C SER A 397 -12.66 20.89 17.61
N PRO A 398 -13.57 21.90 17.58
CA PRO A 398 -14.91 21.88 17.00
C PRO A 398 -14.98 22.34 15.54
N MET A 399 -13.85 22.59 14.86
CA MET A 399 -13.82 23.15 13.50
C MET A 399 -14.36 22.15 12.46
N LEU A 400 -14.03 20.87 12.61
CA LEU A 400 -14.47 19.81 11.71
C LEU A 400 -15.86 19.29 12.14
N LYS A 401 -16.84 19.44 11.27
CA LYS A 401 -18.20 18.93 11.46
C LYS A 401 -18.31 17.50 10.98
N VAL A 402 -18.98 16.63 11.74
CA VAL A 402 -19.30 15.25 11.33
C VAL A 402 -20.79 15.16 11.00
N GLU A 403 -21.14 14.61 9.84
CA GLU A 403 -22.51 14.36 9.40
C GLU A 403 -22.68 12.90 9.00
N LEU A 404 -23.88 12.35 9.21
CA LEU A 404 -24.23 10.97 8.90
C LEU A 404 -24.97 10.89 7.56
N LEU A 405 -24.54 9.97 6.69
CA LEU A 405 -25.24 9.59 5.46
C LEU A 405 -25.95 8.24 5.68
N ASP A 406 -27.20 8.27 6.09
CA ASP A 406 -28.00 7.09 6.47
C ASP A 406 -28.98 6.58 5.39
N LYS A 407 -29.17 7.32 4.29
CA LYS A 407 -30.10 6.97 3.22
C LYS A 407 -29.45 6.10 2.15
N ASN A 408 -30.00 4.90 1.90
CA ASN A 408 -29.48 3.97 0.90
C ASN A 408 -30.18 4.19 -0.47
N TYR A 409 -29.37 4.58 -1.46
CA TYR A 409 -29.82 4.82 -2.84
C TYR A 409 -29.50 3.64 -3.79
N ARG A 410 -28.77 2.64 -3.33
CA ARG A 410 -28.30 1.52 -4.14
C ARG A 410 -29.28 0.38 -4.20
N SER A 411 -29.78 -0.05 -3.04
CA SER A 411 -30.40 -1.35 -2.87
C SER A 411 -31.90 -1.26 -2.70
N SER A 412 -32.60 -2.30 -3.14
CA SER A 412 -34.03 -2.50 -2.97
C SER A 412 -34.41 -2.63 -1.49
N LYS A 413 -35.67 -2.43 -1.18
CA LYS A 413 -36.21 -2.38 0.17
C LYS A 413 -35.93 -3.63 0.99
N ASN A 414 -36.13 -4.81 0.42
CA ASN A 414 -35.87 -6.06 1.14
C ASN A 414 -34.39 -6.28 1.42
N VAL A 415 -33.47 -5.86 0.51
CA VAL A 415 -32.03 -5.94 0.73
C VAL A 415 -31.61 -5.03 1.89
N VAL A 416 -32.05 -3.76 1.90
CA VAL A 416 -31.71 -2.82 2.98
C VAL A 416 -32.25 -3.32 4.32
N ASN A 417 -33.53 -3.72 4.38
CA ASN A 417 -34.15 -4.22 5.61
C ASN A 417 -33.48 -5.51 6.10
N PHE A 418 -33.07 -6.39 5.18
CA PHE A 418 -32.35 -7.61 5.55
C PHE A 418 -31.00 -7.30 6.20
N VAL A 419 -30.25 -6.36 5.62
CA VAL A 419 -28.95 -5.93 6.18
C VAL A 419 -29.15 -5.27 7.55
N ASN A 420 -30.13 -4.34 7.69
CA ASN A 420 -30.46 -3.72 8.97
C ASN A 420 -30.77 -4.79 10.03
N ASN A 421 -31.73 -5.66 9.76
CA ASN A 421 -32.16 -6.72 10.69
C ASN A 421 -31.03 -7.72 11.04
N THR A 422 -30.02 -7.83 10.21
CA THR A 422 -28.88 -8.74 10.44
C THR A 422 -27.83 -8.11 11.34
N PHE A 423 -27.52 -6.83 11.17
CA PHE A 423 -26.40 -6.18 11.86
C PHE A 423 -26.84 -5.38 13.12
N GLU A 424 -28.04 -4.82 13.15
CA GLU A 424 -28.56 -4.07 14.31
C GLU A 424 -28.54 -4.84 15.62
N PRO A 425 -28.88 -6.17 15.67
CA PRO A 425 -28.89 -6.92 16.92
C PRO A 425 -27.50 -7.24 17.50
N LEU A 426 -26.40 -6.95 16.78
CA LEU A 426 -25.04 -7.30 17.19
C LEU A 426 -24.48 -6.26 18.17
N GLU A 427 -24.59 -6.51 19.49
CA GLU A 427 -24.15 -5.58 20.55
C GLU A 427 -22.69 -5.15 20.45
N THR A 428 -21.82 -5.98 19.84
CA THR A 428 -20.38 -5.71 19.71
C THR A 428 -19.99 -5.04 18.40
N TYR A 429 -20.97 -4.71 17.55
CA TYR A 429 -20.77 -4.14 16.24
C TYR A 429 -21.48 -2.81 16.09
N GLU A 430 -20.72 -1.73 15.87
CA GLU A 430 -21.29 -0.40 15.70
C GLU A 430 -22.04 -0.32 14.35
N TYR A 431 -23.36 -0.24 14.41
CA TYR A 431 -24.21 -0.22 13.24
C TYR A 431 -25.32 0.82 13.35
N ASP A 432 -25.41 1.68 12.33
CA ASP A 432 -26.50 2.63 12.17
C ASP A 432 -27.47 2.12 11.09
N ASN A 433 -28.75 2.07 11.39
CA ASN A 433 -29.80 1.63 10.46
C ASN A 433 -29.87 2.54 9.25
N GLN A 434 -29.93 1.93 8.08
CA GLN A 434 -30.08 2.63 6.81
C GLN A 434 -31.53 2.87 6.47
N LYS A 435 -31.84 4.07 5.97
CA LYS A 435 -33.17 4.42 5.46
C LYS A 435 -33.30 3.98 4.01
N VAL A 436 -34.39 3.27 3.70
CA VAL A 436 -34.71 2.84 2.35
C VAL A 436 -35.07 4.04 1.47
N HIS A 437 -34.53 4.08 0.24
CA HIS A 437 -34.95 5.06 -0.77
C HIS A 437 -35.68 4.44 -1.94
N SER A 438 -35.35 3.20 -2.30
CA SER A 438 -35.91 2.51 -3.47
C SER A 438 -37.34 2.02 -3.24
N ASP A 439 -38.20 2.17 -4.23
CA ASP A 439 -39.56 1.59 -4.25
C ASP A 439 -39.57 0.12 -4.67
N ILE A 440 -38.45 -0.42 -5.17
CA ILE A 440 -38.30 -1.82 -5.58
C ILE A 440 -38.27 -2.70 -4.33
N GLU A 441 -39.12 -3.73 -4.28
CA GLU A 441 -39.16 -4.66 -3.16
C GLU A 441 -37.87 -5.52 -3.10
N GLY A 442 -37.47 -6.15 -4.21
CA GLY A 442 -36.27 -6.99 -4.28
C GLY A 442 -36.47 -8.39 -3.70
N TYR A 443 -35.43 -9.23 -3.86
CA TYR A 443 -35.42 -10.64 -3.49
C TYR A 443 -34.26 -11.00 -2.57
N ILE A 444 -34.58 -11.77 -1.52
CA ILE A 444 -33.60 -12.35 -0.62
C ILE A 444 -33.86 -13.85 -0.52
N GLU A 445 -32.82 -14.64 -0.63
CA GLU A 445 -32.84 -16.07 -0.34
C GLU A 445 -31.63 -16.44 0.53
N VAL A 446 -31.87 -17.11 1.65
CA VAL A 446 -30.85 -17.77 2.45
C VAL A 446 -31.09 -19.26 2.38
N ALA A 447 -30.20 -19.97 1.69
CA ALA A 447 -30.31 -21.41 1.46
C ALA A 447 -29.11 -22.15 2.07
N ASN A 448 -29.34 -23.37 2.54
CA ASN A 448 -28.27 -24.25 2.97
C ASN A 448 -27.58 -24.91 1.78
N ILE A 449 -26.26 -25.05 1.90
CA ILE A 449 -25.43 -25.88 1.04
C ILE A 449 -24.64 -26.89 1.88
N THR A 450 -24.18 -27.94 1.23
CA THR A 450 -23.31 -28.93 1.88
C THR A 450 -22.03 -28.29 2.41
N SER A 451 -21.40 -28.92 3.43
CA SER A 451 -20.07 -28.54 3.90
C SER A 451 -18.93 -29.28 3.18
N GLU A 452 -19.24 -30.20 2.26
CA GLU A 452 -18.27 -30.96 1.48
C GLU A 452 -17.78 -30.13 0.29
N LYS A 453 -16.49 -29.84 0.26
CA LYS A 453 -15.87 -28.86 -0.64
C LYS A 453 -16.20 -29.09 -2.12
N GLU A 454 -16.16 -30.34 -2.57
CA GLU A 454 -16.41 -30.66 -3.99
C GLU A 454 -17.86 -30.44 -4.39
N LEU A 455 -18.81 -30.70 -3.50
CA LEU A 455 -20.24 -30.53 -3.76
C LEU A 455 -20.68 -29.07 -3.66
N ILE A 456 -19.95 -28.23 -2.92
CA ILE A 456 -20.24 -26.78 -2.84
C ILE A 456 -20.28 -26.15 -4.23
N TYR A 457 -19.34 -26.51 -5.11
CA TYR A 457 -19.24 -25.94 -6.43
C TYR A 457 -20.42 -26.37 -7.33
N GLU A 458 -20.93 -27.57 -7.09
CA GLU A 458 -22.15 -28.06 -7.75
C GLU A 458 -23.39 -27.28 -7.27
N ASP A 459 -23.52 -27.05 -5.97
CA ASP A 459 -24.63 -26.27 -5.40
C ASP A 459 -24.65 -24.85 -5.98
N VAL A 460 -23.47 -24.21 -6.09
CA VAL A 460 -23.33 -22.87 -6.70
C VAL A 460 -23.73 -22.90 -8.18
N TYR A 461 -23.28 -23.90 -8.94
CA TYR A 461 -23.62 -24.06 -10.35
C TYR A 461 -25.12 -24.25 -10.54
N ASN A 462 -25.75 -25.13 -9.75
CA ASN A 462 -27.20 -25.40 -9.80
C ASN A 462 -27.98 -24.13 -9.50
N LYS A 463 -27.57 -23.32 -8.53
CA LYS A 463 -28.23 -22.03 -8.22
C LYS A 463 -28.11 -21.04 -9.37
N VAL A 464 -26.96 -20.95 -10.02
CA VAL A 464 -26.77 -20.12 -11.20
C VAL A 464 -27.66 -20.61 -12.37
N ASP A 465 -27.69 -21.91 -12.62
CA ASP A 465 -28.55 -22.50 -13.68
C ASP A 465 -30.04 -22.23 -13.42
N GLU A 466 -30.48 -22.31 -12.16
CA GLU A 466 -31.82 -21.92 -11.74
C GLU A 466 -32.13 -20.45 -12.10
N LEU A 467 -31.23 -19.51 -11.75
CA LEU A 467 -31.40 -18.09 -12.05
C LEU A 467 -31.43 -17.82 -13.55
N LEU A 468 -30.59 -18.47 -14.33
CA LEU A 468 -30.58 -18.36 -15.80
C LEU A 468 -31.89 -18.88 -16.41
N LYS A 469 -32.45 -20.00 -15.92
CA LYS A 469 -33.76 -20.54 -16.31
C LYS A 469 -34.90 -19.60 -15.94
N GLN A 470 -34.76 -18.80 -14.89
CA GLN A 470 -35.71 -17.77 -14.49
C GLN A 470 -35.48 -16.44 -15.22
N ASN A 471 -34.68 -16.43 -16.30
CA ASN A 471 -34.39 -15.30 -17.17
C ASN A 471 -33.57 -14.16 -16.51
N VAL A 472 -32.81 -14.45 -15.47
CA VAL A 472 -31.79 -13.51 -15.00
C VAL A 472 -30.61 -13.52 -16.00
N GLU A 473 -30.21 -12.36 -16.49
CA GLU A 473 -29.10 -12.26 -17.45
C GLU A 473 -27.75 -12.58 -16.78
N ALA A 474 -26.89 -13.35 -17.47
CA ALA A 474 -25.60 -13.77 -16.95
C ALA A 474 -24.73 -12.57 -16.48
N ASN A 475 -24.77 -11.46 -17.22
CA ASN A 475 -24.03 -10.24 -16.91
C ASN A 475 -24.49 -9.54 -15.61
N ASN A 476 -25.68 -9.87 -15.14
CA ASN A 476 -26.25 -9.30 -13.92
C ASN A 476 -25.95 -10.14 -12.68
N ILE A 477 -25.32 -11.31 -12.84
CA ILE A 477 -25.00 -12.23 -11.74
C ILE A 477 -23.54 -12.07 -11.30
N ALA A 478 -23.35 -11.86 -10.01
CA ALA A 478 -22.02 -11.90 -9.38
C ALA A 478 -21.97 -12.94 -8.26
N ILE A 479 -20.91 -13.74 -8.23
CA ILE A 479 -20.63 -14.73 -7.18
C ILE A 479 -19.49 -14.20 -6.34
N LEU A 480 -19.73 -14.00 -5.04
CA LEU A 480 -18.74 -13.52 -4.09
C LEU A 480 -18.22 -14.66 -3.23
N THR A 481 -16.90 -14.79 -3.18
CA THR A 481 -16.20 -15.77 -2.35
C THR A 481 -15.05 -15.13 -1.58
N TYR A 482 -14.29 -15.89 -0.77
CA TYR A 482 -13.29 -15.32 0.15
C TYR A 482 -11.87 -15.38 -0.38
N THR A 483 -11.53 -16.38 -1.22
CA THR A 483 -10.16 -16.58 -1.69
C THR A 483 -10.07 -16.66 -3.20
N ASN A 484 -8.90 -16.29 -3.76
CA ASN A 484 -8.63 -16.46 -5.19
C ASN A 484 -8.63 -17.94 -5.61
N ALA A 485 -8.27 -18.86 -4.70
CA ALA A 485 -8.33 -20.30 -4.97
C ALA A 485 -9.78 -20.77 -5.18
N ASP A 486 -10.74 -20.25 -4.38
CA ASP A 486 -12.15 -20.55 -4.55
C ASP A 486 -12.70 -19.97 -5.85
N VAL A 487 -12.28 -18.73 -6.24
CA VAL A 487 -12.63 -18.12 -7.54
C VAL A 487 -12.21 -19.04 -8.68
N LEU A 488 -10.98 -19.52 -8.67
CA LEU A 488 -10.44 -20.39 -9.70
C LEU A 488 -11.19 -21.74 -9.74
N ALA A 489 -11.42 -22.35 -8.58
CA ALA A 489 -12.11 -23.64 -8.52
C ALA A 489 -13.56 -23.59 -9.05
N ILE A 490 -14.29 -22.51 -8.71
CA ILE A 490 -15.65 -22.28 -9.24
C ILE A 490 -15.59 -22.06 -10.76
N TYR A 491 -14.63 -21.26 -11.23
CA TYR A 491 -14.45 -21.02 -12.67
C TYR A 491 -14.15 -22.31 -13.43
N GLU A 492 -13.23 -23.13 -12.96
CA GLU A 492 -12.86 -24.41 -13.57
C GLU A 492 -14.06 -25.37 -13.58
N TYR A 493 -14.80 -25.46 -12.47
CA TYR A 493 -15.99 -26.30 -12.38
C TYR A 493 -17.07 -25.86 -13.38
N PHE A 494 -17.33 -24.56 -13.51
CA PHE A 494 -18.32 -24.02 -14.45
C PHE A 494 -17.93 -24.30 -15.89
N LYS A 495 -16.67 -24.13 -16.26
CA LYS A 495 -16.14 -24.41 -17.59
C LYS A 495 -16.15 -25.91 -17.92
N GLN A 496 -15.94 -26.77 -16.94
CA GLN A 496 -16.06 -28.22 -17.10
C GLN A 496 -17.51 -28.66 -17.37
N LYS A 497 -18.48 -28.09 -16.62
CA LYS A 497 -19.89 -28.42 -16.78
C LYS A 497 -20.51 -27.80 -18.05
N ASN A 498 -20.17 -26.57 -18.36
CA ASN A 498 -20.67 -25.87 -19.56
C ASN A 498 -19.57 -24.96 -20.15
N PRO A 499 -18.81 -25.45 -21.16
CA PRO A 499 -17.73 -24.67 -21.79
C PRO A 499 -18.23 -23.35 -22.42
N ASN A 500 -19.49 -23.29 -22.85
CA ASN A 500 -20.08 -22.12 -23.52
C ASN A 500 -20.60 -21.05 -22.52
N LEU A 501 -20.63 -21.36 -21.23
CA LEU A 501 -21.07 -20.40 -20.23
C LEU A 501 -20.02 -19.27 -20.11
N GLU A 502 -20.43 -18.05 -20.38
CA GLU A 502 -19.56 -16.89 -20.24
C GLU A 502 -19.36 -16.55 -18.76
N VAL A 503 -18.13 -16.68 -18.30
CA VAL A 503 -17.72 -16.44 -16.91
C VAL A 503 -16.51 -15.54 -16.90
N VAL A 504 -16.56 -14.50 -16.08
CA VAL A 504 -15.54 -13.47 -15.95
C VAL A 504 -14.89 -13.55 -14.58
N THR A 505 -13.57 -13.67 -14.54
CA THR A 505 -12.79 -13.56 -13.32
C THR A 505 -11.63 -12.57 -13.53
N GLU A 506 -11.11 -11.98 -12.47
CA GLU A 506 -9.92 -11.12 -12.60
C GLU A 506 -8.69 -11.90 -13.06
N MET A 507 -8.60 -13.20 -12.73
CA MET A 507 -7.50 -14.04 -13.19
C MET A 507 -7.54 -14.28 -14.70
N THR A 508 -8.74 -14.34 -15.29
CA THR A 508 -8.91 -14.43 -16.75
C THR A 508 -8.68 -13.10 -17.45
N SER A 509 -8.69 -11.99 -16.70
CA SER A 509 -8.43 -10.65 -17.22
C SER A 509 -6.95 -10.25 -17.21
N LYS A 510 -6.07 -11.04 -16.59
CA LYS A 510 -4.62 -10.79 -16.65
C LYS A 510 -4.03 -11.26 -17.96
N LEU A 511 -3.17 -10.41 -18.54
CA LEU A 511 -2.50 -10.68 -19.80
C LEU A 511 -1.66 -11.96 -19.75
N ILE A 512 -0.90 -12.15 -18.68
CA ILE A 512 -0.03 -13.32 -18.46
C ILE A 512 -0.79 -14.65 -18.34
N ASN A 513 -2.10 -14.61 -18.05
CA ASN A 513 -2.93 -15.79 -17.93
C ASN A 513 -3.61 -16.19 -19.25
N GLN A 514 -3.48 -15.37 -20.29
CA GLN A 514 -4.00 -15.71 -21.62
C GLN A 514 -3.23 -16.90 -22.21
N THR A 515 -3.93 -17.83 -22.82
CA THR A 515 -3.39 -19.12 -23.29
C THR A 515 -2.13 -18.93 -24.13
N ASN A 516 -2.19 -18.04 -25.13
CA ASN A 516 -1.08 -17.78 -26.05
C ASN A 516 0.10 -17.07 -25.37
N VAL A 517 -0.16 -16.13 -24.46
CA VAL A 517 0.87 -15.44 -23.68
C VAL A 517 1.56 -16.43 -22.74
N LYS A 518 0.75 -17.25 -22.03
CA LYS A 518 1.26 -18.28 -21.12
C LYS A 518 2.10 -19.34 -21.86
N ALA A 519 1.73 -19.67 -23.09
CA ALA A 519 2.52 -20.55 -23.94
C ALA A 519 3.90 -19.93 -24.22
N LEU A 520 3.97 -18.67 -24.63
CA LEU A 520 5.23 -17.98 -24.89
C LEU A 520 6.11 -17.88 -23.63
N ILE A 521 5.54 -17.58 -22.48
CA ILE A 521 6.28 -17.58 -21.20
C ILE A 521 6.90 -18.96 -20.94
N ASN A 522 6.13 -20.04 -21.09
CA ASN A 522 6.65 -21.39 -20.91
C ASN A 522 7.72 -21.76 -21.96
N ALA A 523 7.58 -21.31 -23.21
CA ALA A 523 8.61 -21.50 -24.24
C ALA A 523 9.94 -20.84 -23.84
N VAL A 524 9.92 -19.59 -23.36
CA VAL A 524 11.13 -18.89 -22.91
C VAL A 524 11.72 -19.57 -21.67
N LYS A 525 10.88 -19.96 -20.69
CA LYS A 525 11.33 -20.70 -19.51
C LYS A 525 11.98 -22.04 -19.88
N PHE A 526 11.45 -22.75 -20.87
CA PHE A 526 12.08 -23.96 -21.37
C PHE A 526 13.43 -23.69 -22.00
N LEU A 527 13.54 -22.64 -22.82
CA LEU A 527 14.82 -22.26 -23.42
C LEU A 527 15.89 -21.92 -22.38
N TYR A 528 15.49 -21.34 -21.26
CA TYR A 528 16.40 -20.93 -20.17
C TYR A 528 16.74 -22.08 -19.22
N PHE A 529 15.74 -22.71 -18.60
CA PHE A 529 15.92 -23.74 -17.57
C PHE A 529 16.23 -25.12 -18.13
N LYS A 530 15.80 -25.42 -19.37
CA LYS A 530 15.88 -26.74 -20.01
C LYS A 530 15.12 -27.85 -19.27
N GLU A 531 14.11 -27.47 -18.48
CA GLU A 531 13.27 -28.41 -17.74
C GLU A 531 12.04 -28.81 -18.55
N ASP A 532 11.79 -30.12 -18.66
CA ASP A 532 10.68 -30.70 -19.46
C ASP A 532 9.29 -30.19 -19.04
N ILE A 533 9.10 -29.79 -17.79
CA ILE A 533 7.81 -29.27 -17.34
C ILE A 533 7.35 -28.07 -18.17
N TYR A 534 8.26 -27.16 -18.53
CA TYR A 534 7.91 -25.99 -19.33
C TYR A 534 7.59 -26.34 -20.77
N ARG A 535 8.29 -27.35 -21.34
CA ARG A 535 8.00 -27.88 -22.67
C ARG A 535 6.60 -28.51 -22.71
N VAL A 536 6.30 -29.38 -21.74
CA VAL A 536 5.00 -30.05 -21.63
C VAL A 536 3.86 -29.02 -21.45
N ASN A 537 4.08 -27.97 -20.64
CA ASN A 537 3.13 -26.90 -20.47
C ASN A 537 2.90 -26.13 -21.78
N PHE A 538 3.98 -25.82 -22.52
CA PHE A 538 3.88 -25.17 -23.81
C PHE A 538 3.08 -26.02 -24.82
N ASN A 539 3.41 -27.31 -24.95
CA ASN A 539 2.71 -28.22 -25.84
C ASN A 539 1.22 -28.33 -25.48
N SER A 540 0.90 -28.44 -24.21
CA SER A 540 -0.48 -28.47 -23.72
C SER A 540 -1.28 -27.22 -24.10
N LEU A 541 -0.67 -26.03 -23.91
CA LEU A 541 -1.30 -24.76 -24.19
C LEU A 541 -1.50 -24.49 -25.68
N THR A 542 -0.64 -25.06 -26.51
CA THR A 542 -0.69 -24.93 -27.99
C THR A 542 -1.47 -26.04 -28.66
N GLY A 543 -2.03 -27.01 -27.90
CA GLY A 543 -2.76 -28.15 -28.45
C GLY A 543 -1.89 -29.18 -29.17
N VAL A 544 -0.59 -29.20 -28.92
CA VAL A 544 0.36 -30.14 -29.45
C VAL A 544 0.47 -31.33 -28.51
N GLU A 545 0.89 -32.50 -29.01
CA GLU A 545 1.14 -33.71 -28.22
C GLU A 545 2.11 -33.42 -27.05
N TYR A 546 1.79 -33.83 -25.82
CA TYR A 546 2.51 -33.46 -24.59
C TYR A 546 4.02 -33.63 -24.64
N PHE A 547 4.49 -34.75 -25.25
CA PHE A 547 5.91 -35.10 -25.23
C PHE A 547 6.61 -34.78 -26.54
N LYS A 548 5.96 -34.06 -27.47
CA LYS A 548 6.61 -33.62 -28.70
C LYS A 548 7.84 -32.77 -28.39
N GLU A 549 8.89 -32.94 -29.16
CA GLU A 549 10.12 -32.16 -29.04
C GLU A 549 9.88 -30.71 -29.42
N PHE A 550 10.62 -29.81 -28.75
CA PHE A 550 10.54 -28.38 -28.97
C PHE A 550 11.52 -27.98 -30.07
N GLU A 551 11.00 -27.87 -31.28
CA GLU A 551 11.82 -27.62 -32.51
C GLU A 551 12.12 -26.13 -32.69
N PHE A 552 12.80 -25.51 -31.73
CA PHE A 552 13.24 -24.12 -31.80
C PHE A 552 14.50 -23.93 -30.97
N SER A 553 15.45 -23.18 -31.52
CA SER A 553 16.67 -22.78 -30.80
C SER A 553 17.06 -21.36 -31.17
N CYS A 554 17.49 -20.60 -30.19
CA CYS A 554 18.06 -19.26 -30.36
C CYS A 554 19.14 -19.02 -29.31
N ASP A 555 20.02 -18.06 -29.57
CA ASP A 555 20.98 -17.60 -28.59
C ASP A 555 20.30 -16.64 -27.61
N ILE A 556 19.78 -17.21 -26.51
CA ILE A 556 18.99 -16.49 -25.51
C ILE A 556 19.81 -15.48 -24.67
N TYR A 557 21.15 -15.58 -24.69
CA TYR A 557 22.02 -14.73 -23.91
C TYR A 557 22.49 -13.48 -24.69
N ASN A 558 22.51 -13.58 -26.04
CA ASN A 558 22.92 -12.47 -26.89
C ASN A 558 21.76 -11.87 -27.70
N THR A 559 20.53 -12.29 -27.42
CA THR A 559 19.31 -11.78 -28.07
C THR A 559 18.41 -11.14 -27.05
N ASP A 560 17.87 -9.97 -27.35
CA ASP A 560 16.91 -9.29 -26.44
C ASP A 560 15.59 -10.06 -26.32
N VAL A 561 14.91 -9.90 -25.20
CA VAL A 561 13.68 -10.63 -24.84
C VAL A 561 12.58 -10.43 -25.88
N VAL A 562 12.44 -9.21 -26.40
CA VAL A 562 11.41 -8.86 -27.39
C VAL A 562 11.63 -9.63 -28.69
N THR A 563 12.87 -9.71 -29.16
CA THR A 563 13.24 -10.46 -30.38
C THR A 563 13.00 -11.96 -30.17
N ILE A 564 13.33 -12.51 -28.98
CA ILE A 564 13.05 -13.92 -28.67
C ILE A 564 11.54 -14.18 -28.74
N LEU A 565 10.73 -13.38 -28.08
CA LEU A 565 9.26 -13.52 -28.03
C LEU A 565 8.64 -13.37 -29.43
N LYS A 566 9.07 -12.38 -30.22
CA LYS A 566 8.61 -12.19 -31.61
C LYS A 566 8.93 -13.40 -32.47
N THR A 567 10.14 -13.92 -32.37
CA THR A 567 10.59 -15.06 -33.17
C THR A 567 9.82 -16.33 -32.78
N LEU A 568 9.61 -16.56 -31.49
CA LEU A 568 8.78 -17.66 -30.98
C LEU A 568 7.32 -17.55 -31.46
N ALA A 569 6.72 -16.38 -31.30
CA ALA A 569 5.33 -16.11 -31.68
C ALA A 569 5.13 -16.37 -33.19
N TYR A 570 6.07 -15.92 -34.02
CA TYR A 570 6.04 -16.14 -35.44
C TYR A 570 6.29 -17.62 -35.83
N HIS A 571 7.29 -18.26 -35.22
CA HIS A 571 7.65 -19.65 -35.50
C HIS A 571 6.51 -20.64 -35.21
N PHE A 572 5.83 -20.44 -34.07
CA PHE A 572 4.72 -21.31 -33.66
C PHE A 572 3.33 -20.79 -34.06
N ASN A 573 3.28 -19.71 -34.86
CA ASN A 573 2.05 -19.04 -35.29
C ASN A 573 1.09 -18.69 -34.11
N ILE A 574 1.68 -18.21 -33.02
CA ILE A 574 0.95 -17.80 -31.79
C ILE A 574 0.87 -16.27 -31.80
N VAL A 575 -0.11 -15.69 -32.52
CA VAL A 575 -0.27 -14.23 -32.60
C VAL A 575 -1.73 -13.85 -32.39
N ASP A 576 -1.97 -13.02 -31.37
CA ASP A 576 -3.23 -12.33 -31.13
C ASP A 576 -2.96 -10.95 -30.49
N GLU A 577 -4.00 -10.17 -30.24
CA GLU A 577 -3.89 -8.84 -29.64
C GLU A 577 -3.19 -8.86 -28.27
N ASN A 578 -3.44 -9.90 -27.46
CA ASN A 578 -2.83 -10.06 -26.15
C ASN A 578 -1.34 -10.38 -26.25
N VAL A 579 -0.96 -11.21 -27.23
CA VAL A 579 0.46 -11.53 -27.52
C VAL A 579 1.20 -10.28 -27.97
N ILE A 580 0.61 -9.48 -28.86
CA ILE A 580 1.21 -8.21 -29.31
C ILE A 580 1.42 -7.29 -28.11
N ARG A 581 0.39 -7.13 -27.26
CA ARG A 581 0.46 -6.32 -26.05
C ARG A 581 1.52 -6.82 -25.07
N PHE A 582 1.64 -8.13 -24.91
CA PHE A 582 2.65 -8.75 -24.06
C PHE A 582 4.08 -8.50 -24.57
N ILE A 583 4.28 -8.59 -25.89
CA ILE A 583 5.58 -8.29 -26.51
C ILE A 583 5.95 -6.81 -26.33
N GLU A 584 4.98 -5.88 -26.38
CA GLU A 584 5.20 -4.46 -26.07
C GLU A 584 5.65 -4.27 -24.61
N LEU A 585 5.02 -4.95 -23.67
CA LEU A 585 5.41 -4.90 -22.25
C LEU A 585 6.78 -5.52 -21.99
N ALA A 586 7.16 -6.52 -22.77
CA ALA A 586 8.45 -7.19 -22.64
C ALA A 586 9.66 -6.29 -22.92
N VAL A 587 9.46 -5.10 -23.50
CA VAL A 587 10.50 -4.07 -23.64
C VAL A 587 11.05 -3.62 -22.27
N SER A 588 10.27 -3.76 -21.19
CA SER A 588 10.69 -3.39 -19.83
C SER A 588 11.69 -4.36 -19.18
N TYR A 589 11.93 -5.53 -19.78
CA TYR A 589 12.89 -6.51 -19.28
C TYR A 589 14.23 -6.38 -19.97
N ASP A 590 15.25 -5.96 -19.24
CA ASP A 590 16.59 -5.75 -19.77
C ASP A 590 17.29 -7.06 -20.12
N THR A 591 17.03 -8.11 -19.35
CA THR A 591 17.67 -9.43 -19.55
C THR A 591 16.67 -10.57 -19.57
N ILE A 592 17.07 -11.69 -20.17
CA ILE A 592 16.28 -12.94 -20.15
C ILE A 592 16.06 -13.44 -18.71
N VAL A 593 17.00 -13.16 -17.82
CA VAL A 593 16.91 -13.54 -16.40
C VAL A 593 15.77 -12.79 -15.72
N ASP A 594 15.72 -11.47 -15.91
CA ASP A 594 14.63 -10.64 -15.36
C ASP A 594 13.28 -11.11 -15.90
N PHE A 595 13.19 -11.35 -17.19
CA PHE A 595 11.95 -11.86 -17.80
C PHE A 595 11.48 -13.19 -17.20
N VAL A 596 12.37 -14.16 -17.05
CA VAL A 596 12.01 -15.51 -16.60
C VAL A 596 11.49 -15.51 -15.16
N TYR A 597 12.05 -14.67 -14.29
CA TYR A 597 11.67 -14.60 -12.89
C TYR A 597 10.51 -13.62 -12.61
N ASP A 598 10.43 -12.51 -13.33
CA ASP A 598 9.46 -11.46 -13.04
C ASP A 598 8.22 -11.47 -13.96
N SER A 599 8.29 -12.04 -15.15
CA SER A 599 7.15 -12.06 -16.11
C SER A 599 5.86 -12.66 -15.54
N SER A 600 5.95 -13.61 -14.60
CA SER A 600 4.80 -14.23 -13.95
C SER A 600 4.11 -13.33 -12.91
N LYS A 601 4.71 -12.21 -12.56
CA LYS A 601 4.19 -11.24 -11.55
C LYS A 601 3.48 -10.06 -12.19
N ASP A 602 3.50 -9.94 -13.53
CA ASP A 602 2.87 -8.85 -14.25
C ASP A 602 1.35 -8.86 -14.06
N ASP A 603 0.80 -7.73 -13.62
CA ASP A 603 -0.62 -7.54 -13.32
C ASP A 603 -1.38 -6.83 -14.46
N THR A 604 -0.76 -6.66 -15.62
CA THR A 604 -1.37 -5.98 -16.77
C THR A 604 -2.64 -6.70 -17.22
N SER A 605 -3.71 -5.93 -17.42
CA SER A 605 -4.99 -6.44 -17.92
C SER A 605 -4.96 -6.64 -19.43
N ILE A 606 -5.78 -7.58 -19.91
CA ILE A 606 -6.02 -7.79 -21.35
C ILE A 606 -6.56 -6.51 -22.00
N VAL A 607 -6.34 -6.39 -23.31
CA VAL A 607 -6.98 -5.38 -24.15
C VAL A 607 -8.50 -5.63 -24.08
N SER A 608 -9.28 -4.68 -23.58
CA SER A 608 -10.67 -4.88 -23.22
C SER A 608 -11.55 -5.24 -24.41
N GLN A 609 -12.00 -6.48 -24.43
CA GLN A 609 -13.34 -6.76 -24.93
C GLN A 609 -14.31 -6.59 -23.77
N ALA A 610 -15.48 -5.97 -24.00
CA ALA A 610 -16.55 -5.92 -23.02
C ALA A 610 -16.81 -7.35 -22.54
N GLN A 611 -16.38 -7.65 -21.29
CA GLN A 611 -16.49 -9.01 -20.75
C GLN A 611 -17.93 -9.23 -20.36
N ASN A 612 -18.70 -9.88 -21.22
CA ASN A 612 -20.03 -10.34 -20.90
C ASN A 612 -19.92 -11.67 -20.16
N GLY A 613 -20.73 -11.86 -19.11
CA GLY A 613 -20.80 -13.11 -18.38
C GLY A 613 -20.96 -12.97 -16.87
N ILE A 614 -21.06 -14.12 -16.21
CA ILE A 614 -21.19 -14.21 -14.76
C ILE A 614 -19.87 -13.79 -14.12
N SER A 615 -19.91 -12.82 -13.22
CA SER A 615 -18.72 -12.34 -12.51
C SER A 615 -18.43 -13.21 -11.29
N ILE A 616 -17.22 -13.78 -11.19
CA ILE A 616 -16.75 -14.48 -9.97
C ILE A 616 -15.59 -13.72 -9.39
N LEU A 617 -15.73 -13.23 -8.15
CA LEU A 617 -14.72 -12.40 -7.51
C LEU A 617 -14.70 -12.61 -5.99
N THR A 618 -13.57 -12.19 -5.37
CA THR A 618 -13.52 -12.19 -3.91
C THR A 618 -14.30 -11.01 -3.34
N VAL A 619 -14.78 -11.13 -2.09
CA VAL A 619 -15.43 -10.04 -1.35
C VAL A 619 -14.54 -8.79 -1.33
N PHE A 620 -13.22 -8.95 -1.15
CA PHE A 620 -12.25 -7.84 -1.16
C PHE A 620 -12.27 -7.05 -2.47
N LYS A 621 -12.37 -7.74 -3.61
CA LYS A 621 -12.40 -7.14 -4.95
C LYS A 621 -13.77 -6.60 -5.33
N SER A 622 -14.84 -7.03 -4.64
CA SER A 622 -16.19 -6.50 -4.83
C SER A 622 -16.40 -5.14 -4.13
N LYS A 623 -15.49 -4.73 -3.26
CA LYS A 623 -15.57 -3.43 -2.60
C LYS A 623 -15.59 -2.30 -3.63
N GLY A 624 -16.51 -1.35 -3.48
CA GLY A 624 -16.73 -0.27 -4.45
C GLY A 624 -17.62 -0.67 -5.64
N LEU A 625 -17.80 -1.97 -5.91
CA LEU A 625 -18.68 -2.45 -6.99
C LEU A 625 -20.09 -2.72 -6.47
N GLU A 626 -21.04 -2.89 -7.43
CA GLU A 626 -22.42 -3.23 -7.16
C GLU A 626 -22.98 -4.06 -8.32
N PHE A 627 -23.84 -5.03 -8.02
CA PHE A 627 -24.40 -5.94 -9.00
C PHE A 627 -25.90 -6.08 -8.79
N ASP A 628 -26.65 -6.38 -9.85
CA ASP A 628 -28.09 -6.55 -9.76
C ASP A 628 -28.45 -7.77 -8.91
N THR A 629 -27.82 -8.89 -9.19
CA THR A 629 -28.02 -10.18 -8.51
C THR A 629 -26.69 -10.67 -7.93
N VAL A 630 -26.64 -10.90 -6.63
CA VAL A 630 -25.42 -11.34 -5.92
C VAL A 630 -25.66 -12.68 -5.24
N ILE A 631 -24.80 -13.63 -5.50
CA ILE A 631 -24.69 -14.88 -4.76
C ILE A 631 -23.54 -14.73 -3.78
N VAL A 632 -23.82 -14.69 -2.50
CA VAL A 632 -22.81 -14.66 -1.43
C VAL A 632 -22.57 -16.09 -0.96
N LEU A 633 -21.40 -16.62 -1.31
CA LEU A 633 -21.01 -17.97 -0.93
C LEU A 633 -20.34 -17.99 0.46
N ASP A 634 -20.68 -18.96 1.28
CA ASP A 634 -19.98 -19.21 2.54
C ASP A 634 -18.49 -19.50 2.30
N ARG A 635 -17.68 -19.28 3.32
CA ARG A 635 -16.23 -19.53 3.25
C ARG A 635 -15.94 -21.02 3.00
N VAL A 636 -15.43 -21.37 1.83
CA VAL A 636 -15.12 -22.75 1.45
C VAL A 636 -13.86 -23.24 2.17
N THR A 637 -12.80 -22.45 2.07
CA THR A 637 -11.50 -22.78 2.68
C THR A 637 -11.37 -22.11 4.06
N LYS A 638 -10.96 -22.87 5.08
CA LYS A 638 -10.74 -22.32 6.42
C LYS A 638 -9.73 -21.17 6.37
N LYS A 639 -9.98 -20.12 7.15
CA LYS A 639 -9.01 -19.02 7.32
C LYS A 639 -7.73 -19.58 7.93
N ASN A 640 -6.60 -19.26 7.32
CA ASN A 640 -5.31 -19.55 7.94
C ASN A 640 -5.18 -18.74 9.24
N PRO A 641 -4.75 -19.38 10.35
CA PRO A 641 -4.50 -18.63 11.57
C PRO A 641 -3.40 -17.60 11.36
N ASP A 642 -3.50 -16.46 12.04
CA ASP A 642 -2.42 -15.47 12.06
C ASP A 642 -1.16 -16.11 12.65
N ARG A 643 -0.10 -16.16 11.84
CA ARG A 643 1.20 -16.74 12.19
C ARG A 643 2.20 -15.69 12.69
N SER A 644 1.83 -14.41 12.68
CA SER A 644 2.69 -13.37 13.22
C SER A 644 3.03 -13.63 14.68
N SER A 645 4.31 -13.58 15.01
CA SER A 645 4.78 -13.71 16.39
C SER A 645 4.70 -12.41 17.17
N LEU A 646 4.39 -11.31 16.49
CA LEU A 646 4.24 -10.00 17.11
C LEU A 646 2.78 -9.64 17.31
N LEU A 647 2.48 -8.96 18.41
CA LEU A 647 1.20 -8.35 18.70
C LEU A 647 1.46 -6.88 19.03
N PHE A 648 0.80 -5.99 18.30
CA PHE A 648 0.93 -4.55 18.47
C PHE A 648 -0.29 -4.02 19.23
N GLU A 649 -0.07 -3.42 20.38
CA GLU A 649 -1.11 -2.74 21.14
C GLU A 649 -1.05 -1.25 20.83
N TYR A 650 -2.17 -0.70 20.33
CA TYR A 650 -2.32 0.72 20.06
C TYR A 650 -3.27 1.37 21.06
N ASP A 651 -2.98 2.64 21.38
CA ASP A 651 -3.89 3.58 22.01
C ASP A 651 -4.25 4.62 20.94
N ASP A 652 -5.48 4.59 20.46
CA ASP A 652 -5.91 5.22 19.22
C ASP A 652 -4.97 4.85 18.05
N ILE A 653 -4.17 5.82 17.59
CA ILE A 653 -3.21 5.65 16.49
C ILE A 653 -1.76 5.49 16.93
N ASN A 654 -1.49 5.60 18.24
CA ASN A 654 -0.13 5.56 18.77
C ASN A 654 0.21 4.17 19.28
N LEU A 655 1.37 3.67 18.93
CA LEU A 655 1.86 2.40 19.46
C LEU A 655 2.12 2.54 20.96
N LYS A 656 1.46 1.69 21.75
CA LYS A 656 1.65 1.62 23.21
C LYS A 656 2.71 0.59 23.57
N LYS A 657 2.61 -0.62 22.98
CA LYS A 657 3.52 -1.72 23.28
C LYS A 657 3.54 -2.76 22.14
N ILE A 658 4.70 -3.40 21.98
CA ILE A 658 4.87 -4.59 21.14
C ILE A 658 5.05 -5.78 22.07
N PHE A 659 4.25 -6.82 21.87
CA PHE A 659 4.38 -8.09 22.57
C PHE A 659 4.90 -9.16 21.60
N TYR A 660 5.74 -10.04 22.13
CA TYR A 660 6.07 -11.28 21.45
C TYR A 660 5.11 -12.40 21.90
N LYS A 661 4.35 -12.98 20.96
CA LYS A 661 3.31 -13.97 21.28
C LYS A 661 3.92 -15.22 21.90
N ARG A 662 3.47 -15.57 23.10
CA ARG A 662 3.84 -16.77 23.85
C ARG A 662 2.60 -17.53 24.26
N SER A 663 2.62 -18.85 24.05
CA SER A 663 1.52 -19.72 24.50
C SER A 663 1.41 -19.71 26.02
N LYS A 664 0.19 -19.77 26.55
CA LYS A 664 -0.13 -19.86 27.99
C LYS A 664 0.09 -18.56 28.77
N ARG A 665 0.76 -17.56 28.21
CA ARG A 665 1.00 -16.24 28.86
C ARG A 665 -0.31 -15.50 29.13
N GLU A 666 -1.29 -15.62 28.25
CA GLU A 666 -2.60 -14.97 28.38
C GLU A 666 -3.35 -15.34 29.66
N ASN A 667 -3.05 -16.49 30.27
CA ASN A 667 -3.71 -16.93 31.49
C ASN A 667 -3.09 -16.35 32.78
N LEU A 668 -1.92 -15.70 32.68
CA LEU A 668 -1.12 -15.31 33.83
C LEU A 668 -0.67 -13.84 33.78
N ASP A 669 -0.50 -13.27 32.61
CA ASP A 669 -0.12 -11.86 32.38
C ASP A 669 -1.36 -11.07 31.94
N ARG A 670 -1.94 -10.34 32.85
CA ARG A 670 -3.17 -9.56 32.62
C ARG A 670 -3.01 -8.52 31.49
N PHE A 671 -1.87 -7.85 31.40
CA PHE A 671 -1.66 -6.86 30.34
C PHE A 671 -1.59 -7.52 28.96
N TYR A 672 -0.96 -8.68 28.90
CA TYR A 672 -0.93 -9.47 27.67
C TYR A 672 -2.31 -10.03 27.31
N GLU A 673 -3.08 -10.52 28.31
CA GLU A 673 -4.46 -10.98 28.12
C GLU A 673 -5.35 -9.86 27.56
N GLU A 674 -5.28 -8.65 28.13
CA GLU A 674 -6.03 -7.48 27.64
C GLU A 674 -5.67 -7.16 26.18
N ALA A 675 -4.38 -7.16 25.81
CA ALA A 675 -3.94 -6.95 24.44
C ALA A 675 -4.43 -8.04 23.48
N VAL A 676 -4.34 -9.31 23.88
CA VAL A 676 -4.85 -10.44 23.08
C VAL A 676 -6.36 -10.38 22.92
N SER A 677 -7.08 -10.04 23.99
CA SER A 677 -8.54 -9.89 23.95
C SER A 677 -8.96 -8.74 23.03
N LYS A 678 -8.24 -7.62 23.06
CA LYS A 678 -8.45 -6.49 22.14
C LYS A 678 -8.23 -6.91 20.68
N GLU A 679 -7.15 -7.64 20.39
CA GLU A 679 -6.87 -8.14 19.05
C GLU A 679 -7.93 -9.15 18.59
N LYS A 680 -8.37 -10.08 19.45
CA LYS A 680 -9.47 -11.00 19.12
C LYS A 680 -10.75 -10.26 18.73
N LYS A 681 -11.10 -9.17 19.43
CA LYS A 681 -12.25 -8.31 19.10
C LYS A 681 -12.07 -7.64 17.73
N LEU A 682 -10.88 -7.12 17.44
CA LEU A 682 -10.57 -6.51 16.15
C LEU A 682 -10.70 -7.52 15.00
N VAL A 683 -10.19 -8.73 15.18
CA VAL A 683 -10.30 -9.82 14.18
C VAL A 683 -11.77 -10.20 13.92
N ILE A 684 -12.61 -10.27 14.96
CA ILE A 684 -14.04 -10.50 14.79
C ILE A 684 -14.70 -9.34 14.05
N GLY A 685 -14.34 -8.10 14.40
CA GLY A 685 -14.83 -6.90 13.71
C GLY A 685 -14.46 -6.91 12.21
N ASP A 686 -13.24 -7.33 11.86
CA ASP A 686 -12.83 -7.48 10.46
C ASP A 686 -13.69 -8.51 9.70
N GLU A 687 -13.99 -9.65 10.33
CA GLU A 687 -14.86 -10.67 9.72
C GLU A 687 -16.29 -10.15 9.53
N LEU A 688 -16.83 -9.41 10.49
CA LEU A 688 -18.14 -8.77 10.38
C LEU A 688 -18.15 -7.70 9.27
N ASN A 689 -17.09 -6.92 9.12
CA ASN A 689 -16.93 -5.98 8.03
C ASN A 689 -16.90 -6.67 6.66
N ILE A 690 -16.21 -7.81 6.54
CA ILE A 690 -16.19 -8.60 5.30
C ILE A 690 -17.61 -9.08 4.96
N LEU A 691 -18.34 -9.58 5.95
CA LEU A 691 -19.75 -9.99 5.76
C LEU A 691 -20.64 -8.81 5.38
N TYR A 692 -20.46 -7.64 6.03
CA TYR A 692 -21.18 -6.42 5.69
C TYR A 692 -20.91 -5.99 4.24
N VAL A 693 -19.64 -5.99 3.82
CA VAL A 693 -19.30 -5.70 2.42
C VAL A 693 -20.01 -6.67 1.48
N ALA A 694 -19.94 -7.99 1.75
CA ALA A 694 -20.56 -9.00 0.90
C ALA A 694 -22.08 -8.80 0.76
N LEU A 695 -22.79 -8.60 1.88
CA LEU A 695 -24.25 -8.45 1.92
C LEU A 695 -24.74 -7.09 1.41
N THR A 696 -23.85 -6.12 1.18
CA THR A 696 -24.20 -4.79 0.65
C THR A 696 -23.82 -4.58 -0.82
N ARG A 697 -23.46 -5.67 -1.54
CA ARG A 697 -23.12 -5.56 -2.98
C ARG A 697 -24.35 -5.67 -3.88
N ALA A 698 -25.44 -6.28 -3.40
CA ALA A 698 -26.65 -6.50 -4.16
C ALA A 698 -27.47 -5.22 -4.33
N LYS A 699 -27.96 -4.99 -5.56
CA LYS A 699 -28.98 -3.98 -5.85
C LYS A 699 -30.37 -4.54 -5.57
N ASN A 700 -30.74 -5.61 -6.25
CA ASN A 700 -32.11 -6.10 -6.26
C ASN A 700 -32.27 -7.53 -5.71
N ASN A 701 -31.36 -8.43 -6.04
CA ASN A 701 -31.46 -9.83 -5.64
C ASN A 701 -30.24 -10.26 -4.86
N MET A 702 -30.42 -10.86 -3.69
CA MET A 702 -29.36 -11.40 -2.87
C MET A 702 -29.65 -12.85 -2.49
N ILE A 703 -28.75 -13.73 -2.84
CA ILE A 703 -28.81 -15.16 -2.51
C ILE A 703 -27.62 -15.47 -1.60
N VAL A 704 -27.85 -15.96 -0.40
CA VAL A 704 -26.82 -16.37 0.54
C VAL A 704 -26.79 -17.88 0.60
N LEU A 705 -25.66 -18.47 0.24
CA LEU A 705 -25.43 -19.92 0.29
C LEU A 705 -24.62 -20.23 1.55
N LYS A 706 -25.31 -20.69 2.60
CA LYS A 706 -24.79 -20.94 3.93
C LYS A 706 -24.49 -22.43 4.11
N LYS A 707 -23.32 -22.78 4.65
CA LYS A 707 -22.99 -24.15 5.00
C LYS A 707 -23.81 -24.64 6.20
N ASP A 708 -24.13 -25.90 6.21
CA ASP A 708 -24.86 -26.57 7.29
C ASP A 708 -24.06 -26.66 8.59
N LYS A 709 -22.71 -26.63 8.53
CA LYS A 709 -21.81 -26.66 9.69
C LYS A 709 -20.58 -25.78 9.51
N GLY A 710 -20.22 -25.05 10.57
CA GLY A 710 -19.02 -24.23 10.60
C GLY A 710 -19.08 -23.05 9.60
N SER A 711 -20.24 -22.48 9.47
CA SER A 711 -20.54 -21.32 8.62
C SER A 711 -19.95 -20.05 9.21
N VAL A 712 -19.36 -19.20 8.36
CA VAL A 712 -18.94 -17.86 8.76
C VAL A 712 -20.10 -16.96 9.18
N PHE A 713 -21.32 -17.25 8.67
CA PHE A 713 -22.53 -16.52 9.02
C PHE A 713 -23.00 -16.77 10.46
N GLU A 714 -22.43 -17.74 11.19
CA GLU A 714 -22.66 -17.92 12.63
C GLU A 714 -22.22 -16.71 13.47
N LEU A 715 -21.31 -15.88 12.95
CA LEU A 715 -20.89 -14.61 13.55
C LEU A 715 -22.04 -13.58 13.59
N LEU A 716 -23.06 -13.72 12.74
CA LEU A 716 -24.23 -12.84 12.69
C LEU A 716 -25.34 -13.23 13.68
N GLY A 717 -25.09 -14.22 14.54
CA GLY A 717 -26.07 -14.72 15.48
C GLY A 717 -27.19 -15.52 14.81
N ASP A 718 -28.46 -15.13 15.03
CA ASP A 718 -29.60 -15.78 14.41
C ASP A 718 -29.70 -15.42 12.92
N PHE A 719 -29.24 -16.34 12.09
CA PHE A 719 -29.23 -16.20 10.62
C PHE A 719 -29.98 -17.38 9.98
N PRO A 720 -31.33 -17.38 10.05
CA PRO A 720 -32.18 -18.49 9.61
C PRO A 720 -32.30 -18.55 8.08
N LEU A 721 -32.63 -19.76 7.61
CA LEU A 721 -33.07 -19.97 6.22
C LEU A 721 -34.36 -19.22 5.97
N LYS A 722 -34.43 -18.47 4.89
CA LYS A 722 -35.62 -17.68 4.51
C LYS A 722 -35.59 -17.28 3.07
N THR A 723 -36.81 -17.02 2.56
CA THR A 723 -37.04 -16.39 1.27
C THR A 723 -37.95 -15.19 1.46
N ILE A 724 -37.59 -14.02 0.93
CA ILE A 724 -38.34 -12.77 1.06
C ILE A 724 -38.48 -12.14 -0.33
N GLY A 725 -39.69 -11.74 -0.68
CA GLY A 725 -39.98 -11.07 -1.96
C GLY A 725 -40.02 -11.98 -3.16
N THR A 726 -39.96 -11.41 -4.33
CA THR A 726 -39.95 -12.09 -5.64
C THR A 726 -38.73 -11.64 -6.43
N LEU A 727 -38.18 -12.56 -7.22
CA LEU A 727 -36.99 -12.28 -8.03
C LEU A 727 -37.26 -11.08 -8.96
N TYR A 728 -36.41 -10.07 -8.85
CA TYR A 728 -36.47 -8.89 -9.70
C TYR A 728 -35.74 -9.17 -11.00
N LEU A 729 -36.42 -9.00 -12.13
CA LEU A 729 -35.85 -9.11 -13.47
C LEU A 729 -35.63 -7.69 -14.01
N ALA A 730 -34.39 -7.30 -14.22
CA ALA A 730 -34.08 -6.02 -14.82
C ALA A 730 -34.66 -5.96 -16.24
N LEU A 731 -35.42 -4.92 -16.55
CA LEU A 731 -35.94 -4.70 -17.90
C LEU A 731 -34.73 -4.63 -18.86
N LYS A 732 -34.80 -5.44 -19.94
CA LYS A 732 -33.79 -5.37 -21.00
C LYS A 732 -33.72 -3.92 -21.49
N LYS A 733 -32.67 -3.20 -21.18
CA LYS A 733 -32.34 -1.97 -21.90
C LYS A 733 -32.16 -2.40 -23.34
N LYS A 734 -33.13 -2.03 -24.24
CA LYS A 734 -32.87 -2.09 -25.67
C LYS A 734 -31.51 -1.42 -25.85
N LYS A 735 -30.51 -2.19 -26.28
CA LYS A 735 -29.30 -1.57 -26.86
C LYS A 735 -29.86 -0.68 -27.96
N GLN A 736 -29.91 0.62 -27.73
CA GLN A 736 -29.82 1.52 -28.86
C GLN A 736 -28.51 1.08 -29.51
N SER A 737 -28.64 0.49 -30.70
CA SER A 737 -27.50 0.35 -31.58
C SER A 737 -26.89 1.74 -31.62
N GLU A 738 -25.77 1.91 -30.90
CA GLU A 738 -24.89 3.00 -31.24
C GLU A 738 -24.60 2.78 -32.71
N ILE A 739 -25.28 3.56 -33.54
CA ILE A 739 -24.84 3.84 -34.88
C ILE A 739 -23.46 4.45 -34.58
N SER A 740 -22.42 3.64 -34.65
CA SER A 740 -21.07 4.15 -34.76
C SER A 740 -21.14 4.99 -36.04
N GLU A 741 -21.41 6.30 -35.87
CA GLU A 741 -21.03 7.24 -36.89
C GLU A 741 -19.54 6.96 -37.04
N SER A 742 -19.19 6.33 -38.16
CA SER A 742 -17.81 6.19 -38.56
C SER A 742 -17.29 7.60 -38.64
N VAL A 743 -16.60 8.03 -37.55
CA VAL A 743 -15.87 9.31 -37.57
C VAL A 743 -14.81 9.13 -38.65
N SER A 744 -15.11 9.56 -39.84
CA SER A 744 -14.13 9.63 -40.89
C SER A 744 -13.14 10.71 -40.47
N TYR A 745 -12.01 10.28 -39.88
CA TYR A 745 -10.88 11.15 -39.67
C TYR A 745 -10.41 11.65 -41.03
N ARG A 746 -10.77 12.84 -41.41
CA ARG A 746 -10.04 13.55 -42.45
C ARG A 746 -8.67 13.80 -41.84
N ALA A 747 -7.66 13.09 -42.32
CA ALA A 747 -6.30 13.45 -42.09
C ALA A 747 -6.11 14.89 -42.62
N LEU A 748 -6.16 15.86 -41.72
CA LEU A 748 -5.74 17.22 -42.04
C LEU A 748 -4.24 17.12 -42.29
N ASN A 749 -3.86 17.35 -43.54
CA ASN A 749 -2.46 17.55 -43.85
C ASN A 749 -2.05 18.87 -43.19
N LEU A 750 -1.47 18.78 -41.99
CA LEU A 750 -1.05 19.93 -41.18
C LEU A 750 0.17 20.65 -41.79
N GLY A 751 0.58 20.29 -43.01
CA GLY A 751 1.83 20.78 -43.62
C GLY A 751 3.04 20.16 -42.91
N TYR A 752 4.22 20.48 -43.42
CA TYR A 752 5.45 20.24 -42.69
C TYR A 752 5.43 21.15 -41.45
N GLN A 753 5.26 20.60 -40.27
CA GLN A 753 5.62 21.29 -39.05
C GLN A 753 7.05 21.80 -39.23
N GLU A 754 7.30 23.08 -38.90
CA GLU A 754 8.57 23.73 -39.10
C GLU A 754 9.70 22.76 -38.82
N LYS A 755 10.58 22.55 -39.82
CA LYS A 755 11.88 21.99 -39.56
C LYS A 755 12.41 22.75 -38.37
N SER A 756 12.57 22.07 -37.23
CA SER A 756 13.40 22.60 -36.17
C SER A 756 14.59 23.21 -36.89
N LYS A 757 14.86 24.46 -36.72
CA LYS A 757 16.09 25.07 -37.22
C LYS A 757 17.18 24.15 -36.71
N ASN A 758 17.62 23.25 -37.59
CA ASN A 758 18.88 22.59 -37.39
C ASN A 758 19.89 23.74 -37.38
N SER A 759 20.18 24.24 -36.17
CA SER A 759 21.49 24.80 -35.96
C SER A 759 22.41 23.66 -36.42
N SER A 760 23.02 23.88 -37.54
CA SER A 760 24.04 22.99 -38.11
C SER A 760 25.27 23.08 -37.23
N ASP A 761 25.18 22.49 -36.03
CA ASP A 761 26.31 22.09 -35.22
C ASP A 761 26.26 20.60 -35.06
N ASN A 762 26.79 19.91 -36.08
CA ASN A 762 27.21 18.52 -36.01
C ASN A 762 28.42 18.40 -35.05
N ASN A 763 28.24 18.55 -33.77
CA ASN A 763 29.23 18.23 -32.74
C ASN A 763 28.66 17.15 -31.83
N THR A 764 28.82 15.90 -32.23
CA THR A 764 28.64 14.72 -31.36
C THR A 764 29.53 14.84 -30.11
N ASP A 765 30.70 15.49 -30.23
CA ASP A 765 31.61 15.79 -29.13
C ASP A 765 31.01 16.74 -28.09
N ASN A 766 30.11 17.63 -28.48
CA ASN A 766 29.44 18.56 -27.57
C ASN A 766 28.34 17.89 -26.73
N LEU A 767 27.78 16.77 -27.20
CA LEU A 767 26.72 16.06 -26.48
C LEU A 767 27.28 15.27 -25.27
N LYS A 768 28.41 14.60 -25.46
CA LYS A 768 29.13 13.89 -24.38
C LYS A 768 29.62 14.85 -23.30
N ALA A 769 30.19 16.00 -23.68
CA ALA A 769 30.63 17.04 -22.76
C ALA A 769 29.45 17.60 -21.93
N ARG A 770 28.27 17.71 -22.55
CA ARG A 770 27.04 18.11 -21.87
C ARG A 770 26.60 17.06 -20.85
N TYR A 771 26.54 15.79 -21.24
CA TYR A 771 26.19 14.70 -20.30
C TYR A 771 27.21 14.59 -19.17
N PHE A 772 28.49 14.78 -19.43
CA PHE A 772 29.53 14.81 -18.43
C PHE A 772 29.30 15.92 -17.39
N GLY A 773 28.97 17.14 -17.84
CA GLY A 773 28.61 18.25 -16.98
C GLY A 773 27.40 17.95 -16.10
N ILE A 774 26.33 17.44 -16.70
CA ILE A 774 25.10 17.06 -15.99
C ILE A 774 25.37 15.96 -14.96
N ALA A 775 26.15 14.92 -15.32
CA ALA A 775 26.51 13.84 -14.42
C ALA A 775 27.34 14.33 -13.21
N THR A 776 28.24 15.30 -13.42
CA THR A 776 29.05 15.88 -12.35
C THR A 776 28.19 16.70 -11.38
N HIS A 777 27.29 17.54 -11.88
CA HIS A 777 26.34 18.29 -11.05
C HIS A 777 25.41 17.33 -10.29
N TYR A 778 24.90 16.30 -10.96
CA TYR A 778 24.05 15.29 -10.36
C TYR A 778 24.79 14.48 -9.26
N CYS A 779 26.07 14.19 -9.45
CA CYS A 779 26.89 13.57 -8.40
C CYS A 779 26.93 14.44 -7.14
N LEU A 780 27.22 15.73 -7.31
CA LEU A 780 27.28 16.69 -6.20
C LEU A 780 25.90 16.90 -5.54
N GLU A 781 24.83 16.88 -6.30
CA GLU A 781 23.46 16.95 -5.81
C GLU A 781 23.14 15.74 -4.92
N MET A 782 23.48 14.52 -5.35
CA MET A 782 23.17 13.27 -4.65
C MET A 782 23.98 13.03 -3.37
N MET A 783 25.08 13.72 -3.16
CA MET A 783 25.88 13.61 -1.93
C MET A 783 25.12 14.19 -0.73
N LYS A 784 24.94 13.43 0.36
CA LYS A 784 24.34 13.96 1.60
C LYS A 784 25.29 14.90 2.35
N LYS A 785 26.56 14.60 2.35
CA LYS A 785 27.67 15.40 2.93
C LYS A 785 28.80 15.43 1.92
N PHE A 786 29.69 16.38 2.06
CA PHE A 786 30.90 16.46 1.23
C PHE A 786 32.02 15.63 1.86
N ASP A 787 31.83 14.30 1.88
CA ASP A 787 32.76 13.29 2.40
C ASP A 787 32.85 12.06 1.46
N ASP A 788 33.87 11.21 1.68
CA ASP A 788 34.12 10.05 0.82
C ASP A 788 32.95 9.05 0.81
N VAL A 789 32.31 8.83 1.97
CA VAL A 789 31.19 7.90 2.09
C VAL A 789 29.99 8.34 1.26
N SER A 790 29.71 9.66 1.28
CA SER A 790 28.62 10.22 0.46
C SER A 790 28.96 10.22 -1.03
N LEU A 791 30.25 10.39 -1.38
CA LEU A 791 30.71 10.32 -2.76
C LEU A 791 30.58 8.90 -3.33
N GLU A 792 30.98 7.88 -2.57
CA GLU A 792 30.85 6.48 -3.01
C GLU A 792 29.37 6.10 -3.29
N LYS A 793 28.46 6.58 -2.47
CA LYS A 793 27.02 6.38 -2.69
C LYS A 793 26.50 7.15 -3.91
N ALA A 794 26.88 8.42 -4.04
CA ALA A 794 26.45 9.26 -5.15
C ALA A 794 26.92 8.74 -6.50
N ILE A 795 28.17 8.26 -6.60
CA ILE A 795 28.71 7.74 -7.86
C ILE A 795 28.01 6.47 -8.33
N LEU A 796 27.52 5.64 -7.42
CA LEU A 796 26.70 4.47 -7.79
C LEU A 796 25.39 4.91 -8.46
N ILE A 797 24.77 5.97 -7.96
CA ILE A 797 23.55 6.55 -8.54
C ILE A 797 23.83 7.16 -9.91
N VAL A 798 24.96 7.89 -10.04
CA VAL A 798 25.41 8.45 -11.31
C VAL A 798 25.68 7.37 -12.35
N LYS A 799 26.35 6.29 -11.95
CA LYS A 799 26.61 5.14 -12.85
C LYS A 799 25.31 4.53 -13.35
N ASN A 800 24.31 4.33 -12.49
CA ASN A 800 23.02 3.80 -12.90
C ASN A 800 22.29 4.72 -13.90
N LYS A 801 22.35 6.03 -13.70
CA LYS A 801 21.63 7.00 -14.54
C LYS A 801 22.30 7.30 -15.87
N PHE A 802 23.62 7.35 -15.90
CA PHE A 802 24.37 7.82 -17.06
C PHE A 802 25.18 6.73 -17.80
N ALA A 803 25.07 5.45 -17.40
CA ALA A 803 25.77 4.34 -18.06
C ALA A 803 25.48 4.21 -19.57
N SER A 804 24.29 4.63 -20.02
CA SER A 804 23.94 4.66 -21.43
C SER A 804 24.52 5.85 -22.21
N SER A 805 24.98 6.90 -21.52
CA SER A 805 25.42 8.17 -22.12
C SER A 805 26.91 8.45 -21.93
N LEU A 806 27.52 7.88 -20.89
CA LEU A 806 28.92 8.04 -20.52
C LEU A 806 29.58 6.68 -20.34
N ASP A 807 30.84 6.55 -20.77
CA ASP A 807 31.59 5.33 -20.55
C ASP A 807 32.23 5.26 -19.15
N GLU A 808 32.83 4.11 -18.78
CA GLU A 808 33.43 3.91 -17.46
C GLU A 808 34.59 4.89 -17.19
N ILE A 809 35.32 5.31 -18.20
CA ILE A 809 36.44 6.25 -18.07
C ILE A 809 35.91 7.64 -17.72
N GLU A 810 34.82 8.06 -18.35
CA GLU A 810 34.14 9.33 -18.10
C GLU A 810 33.49 9.37 -16.70
N LEU A 811 32.88 8.25 -16.31
CA LEU A 811 32.27 8.12 -14.97
C LEU A 811 33.34 8.09 -13.86
N ASP A 812 34.51 7.51 -14.13
CA ASP A 812 35.67 7.57 -13.22
C ASP A 812 36.27 8.98 -13.15
N ASP A 813 36.27 9.74 -14.26
CA ASP A 813 36.69 11.15 -14.27
C ASP A 813 35.73 12.02 -13.45
N VAL A 814 34.40 11.77 -13.51
CA VAL A 814 33.42 12.44 -12.61
C VAL A 814 33.76 12.16 -11.16
N TYR A 815 34.00 10.90 -10.77
CA TYR A 815 34.39 10.54 -9.41
C TYR A 815 35.63 11.31 -8.95
N LYS A 816 36.72 11.29 -9.73
CA LYS A 816 37.99 11.94 -9.39
C LYS A 816 37.87 13.45 -9.24
N ARG A 817 37.07 14.12 -10.09
CA ARG A 817 36.87 15.58 -9.98
C ARG A 817 36.12 15.95 -8.73
N VAL A 818 35.10 15.19 -8.36
CA VAL A 818 34.34 15.40 -7.14
C VAL A 818 35.20 15.05 -5.90
N GLU A 819 36.00 13.99 -5.97
CA GLU A 819 36.95 13.61 -4.93
C GLU A 819 37.99 14.73 -4.69
N HIS A 820 38.54 15.35 -5.74
CA HIS A 820 39.43 16.52 -5.61
C HIS A 820 38.71 17.70 -4.94
N LEU A 821 37.44 17.92 -5.22
CA LEU A 821 36.65 18.98 -4.60
C LEU A 821 36.48 18.73 -3.09
N ILE A 822 36.04 17.56 -2.71
CA ILE A 822 35.81 17.24 -1.29
C ILE A 822 37.09 17.22 -0.47
N ASN A 823 38.22 16.93 -1.09
CA ASN A 823 39.53 16.97 -0.46
C ASN A 823 40.20 18.37 -0.49
N ASN A 824 39.56 19.37 -1.16
CA ASN A 824 40.09 20.72 -1.23
C ASN A 824 39.92 21.47 0.09
N ILE A 825 41.05 21.89 0.71
CA ILE A 825 41.07 22.53 2.03
C ILE A 825 40.24 23.80 2.09
N LYS A 826 40.16 24.59 1.00
CA LYS A 826 39.38 25.84 0.96
C LYS A 826 37.88 25.52 0.91
N PHE A 827 37.50 24.52 0.12
CA PHE A 827 36.12 24.09 0.03
C PHE A 827 35.63 23.49 1.36
N GLN A 828 36.44 22.63 1.98
CA GLN A 828 36.09 22.03 3.28
C GLN A 828 35.90 23.09 4.39
N LYS A 829 36.69 24.18 4.37
CA LYS A 829 36.48 25.30 5.32
C LYS A 829 35.12 26.02 5.11
N ILE A 830 34.62 26.05 3.88
CA ILE A 830 33.32 26.69 3.55
C ILE A 830 32.15 25.85 4.03
N VAL A 831 32.23 24.52 3.85
CA VAL A 831 31.10 23.60 4.16
C VAL A 831 31.13 23.08 5.61
N LYS A 832 32.25 23.22 6.33
CA LYS A 832 32.40 22.71 7.70
C LYS A 832 31.50 23.47 8.68
N ASN A 833 30.70 22.74 9.46
CA ASN A 833 29.76 23.29 10.45
C ASN A 833 28.74 24.30 9.87
N ALA A 834 28.33 24.13 8.61
CA ALA A 834 27.37 24.95 7.94
C ALA A 834 26.16 24.12 7.51
N SER A 835 24.98 24.72 7.47
CA SER A 835 23.83 24.14 6.77
C SER A 835 23.90 24.53 5.28
N PHE A 836 23.50 23.63 4.40
CA PHE A 836 23.51 23.92 2.96
C PHE A 836 22.32 23.28 2.25
N THR A 837 21.89 23.94 1.20
CA THR A 837 20.89 23.43 0.27
C THR A 837 21.51 23.34 -1.13
N LYS A 838 21.13 22.34 -1.89
CA LYS A 838 21.63 22.08 -3.25
C LYS A 838 20.53 22.33 -4.25
N GLU A 839 20.87 22.68 -5.47
CA GLU A 839 19.92 22.98 -6.55
C GLU A 839 18.81 23.93 -6.06
N GLN A 840 19.23 24.97 -5.31
CA GLN A 840 18.28 25.91 -4.71
C GLN A 840 17.63 26.78 -5.78
N ALA A 841 16.37 26.49 -6.06
CA ALA A 841 15.58 27.32 -6.96
C ALA A 841 15.16 28.63 -6.29
N LEU A 842 15.16 29.71 -7.06
CA LEU A 842 14.67 31.04 -6.64
C LEU A 842 14.09 31.81 -7.81
N MET A 843 13.15 32.71 -7.52
CA MET A 843 12.61 33.68 -8.46
C MET A 843 13.23 35.04 -8.19
N PHE A 844 13.91 35.58 -9.17
CA PHE A 844 14.52 36.91 -9.06
C PHE A 844 14.33 37.70 -10.35
N LYS A 845 13.75 38.91 -10.28
CA LYS A 845 13.44 39.76 -11.41
C LYS A 845 12.62 39.04 -12.51
N ALA A 846 11.62 38.30 -12.11
CA ALA A 846 10.76 37.47 -12.97
C ALA A 846 11.48 36.36 -13.78
N GLU A 847 12.72 36.00 -13.41
CA GLU A 847 13.46 34.90 -13.98
C GLU A 847 13.60 33.79 -12.95
N HIS A 848 13.35 32.54 -13.37
CA HIS A 848 13.64 31.35 -12.55
C HIS A 848 15.15 31.09 -12.63
N LYS A 849 15.76 30.89 -11.45
CA LYS A 849 17.21 30.61 -11.32
C LYS A 849 17.42 29.45 -10.35
N ILE A 850 18.47 28.70 -10.57
CA ILE A 850 18.85 27.58 -9.72
C ILE A 850 20.30 27.81 -9.27
N ILE A 851 20.54 27.73 -7.98
CA ILE A 851 21.88 27.83 -7.38
C ILE A 851 22.36 26.41 -7.05
N ASP A 852 23.49 25.98 -7.58
CA ASP A 852 24.04 24.62 -7.38
C ASP A 852 24.21 24.29 -5.90
N LEU A 853 24.77 25.24 -5.11
CA LEU A 853 24.94 25.05 -3.66
C LEU A 853 24.81 26.40 -2.94
N LEU A 854 23.84 26.48 -2.04
CA LEU A 854 23.64 27.60 -1.12
C LEU A 854 24.00 27.15 0.30
N ILE A 855 24.95 27.83 0.92
CA ILE A 855 25.44 27.51 2.26
C ILE A 855 25.07 28.63 3.22
N GLN A 856 24.59 28.27 4.41
CA GLN A 856 24.33 29.20 5.50
C GLN A 856 25.24 28.85 6.69
N ASN A 857 25.99 29.82 7.16
CA ASN A 857 26.84 29.69 8.34
C ASN A 857 26.71 30.94 9.24
N ASN A 858 27.47 30.95 10.36
CA ASN A 858 27.43 32.08 11.31
C ASN A 858 27.92 33.41 10.71
N GLU A 859 28.60 33.41 9.59
CA GLU A 859 29.09 34.61 8.90
C GLU A 859 28.12 35.17 7.85
N GLY A 860 27.07 34.41 7.45
CA GLY A 860 26.10 34.78 6.45
C GLY A 860 25.86 33.70 5.42
N TYR A 861 25.62 34.08 4.17
CA TYR A 861 25.35 33.15 3.08
C TYR A 861 26.53 33.02 2.13
N VAL A 862 26.72 31.81 1.59
CA VAL A 862 27.73 31.55 0.55
C VAL A 862 27.03 30.86 -0.62
N VAL A 863 27.18 31.45 -1.80
CA VAL A 863 26.69 30.88 -3.06
C VAL A 863 27.85 30.18 -3.76
N VAL A 864 27.66 28.95 -4.19
CA VAL A 864 28.66 28.22 -4.99
C VAL A 864 28.01 27.75 -6.30
N ASP A 865 28.74 27.93 -7.39
CA ASP A 865 28.34 27.47 -8.74
C ASP A 865 29.48 26.63 -9.32
N TYR A 866 29.20 25.44 -9.84
CA TYR A 866 30.17 24.50 -10.35
C TYR A 866 30.30 24.58 -11.87
N LYS A 867 31.50 24.41 -12.38
CA LYS A 867 31.78 24.34 -13.81
C LYS A 867 32.78 23.22 -14.13
N THR A 868 32.46 22.39 -15.08
CA THR A 868 33.29 21.28 -15.57
C THR A 868 34.14 21.64 -16.80
N THR A 869 33.89 22.85 -17.36
CA THR A 869 34.65 23.36 -18.53
C THR A 869 36.02 23.88 -18.14
N ASN A 870 36.99 23.75 -19.06
CA ASN A 870 38.29 24.37 -18.92
C ASN A 870 38.33 25.83 -19.33
N GLU A 871 37.29 26.33 -20.02
CA GLU A 871 37.20 27.70 -20.48
C GLU A 871 36.62 28.62 -19.38
N LYS A 872 37.35 29.68 -19.02
CA LYS A 872 36.88 30.73 -18.12
C LYS A 872 36.11 31.77 -18.87
N SER A 873 34.80 31.83 -18.65
CA SER A 873 33.93 32.81 -19.30
C SER A 873 33.53 33.95 -18.33
N SER A 874 33.47 35.16 -18.84
CA SER A 874 32.90 36.31 -18.11
C SER A 874 31.40 36.13 -17.81
N SER A 875 30.71 35.26 -18.54
CA SER A 875 29.31 34.89 -18.28
C SER A 875 29.15 34.11 -16.98
N HIS A 876 30.09 33.23 -16.65
CA HIS A 876 30.08 32.46 -15.39
C HIS A 876 30.20 33.40 -14.17
N LEU A 877 31.08 34.38 -14.25
CA LEU A 877 31.23 35.42 -13.20
C LEU A 877 29.96 36.21 -12.99
N LYS A 878 29.33 36.64 -14.09
CA LYS A 878 28.05 37.37 -14.05
C LYS A 878 26.91 36.53 -13.46
N GLN A 879 26.88 35.24 -13.74
CA GLN A 879 25.91 34.31 -13.20
C GLN A 879 25.99 34.30 -11.66
N VAL A 880 27.16 34.06 -11.09
CA VAL A 880 27.35 34.05 -9.64
C VAL A 880 27.09 35.42 -8.99
N GLN A 881 27.51 36.51 -9.64
CA GLN A 881 27.19 37.86 -9.16
C GLN A 881 25.68 38.09 -9.08
N ASN A 882 24.92 37.62 -10.08
CA ASN A 882 23.45 37.69 -10.06
C ASN A 882 22.86 36.88 -8.93
N TYR A 883 23.38 35.68 -8.65
CA TYR A 883 22.94 34.85 -7.53
C TYR A 883 23.23 35.50 -6.18
N VAL A 884 24.43 36.07 -6.02
CA VAL A 884 24.81 36.80 -4.82
C VAL A 884 23.88 38.01 -4.58
N GLN A 885 23.56 38.76 -5.67
CA GLN A 885 22.62 39.88 -5.56
C GLN A 885 21.19 39.38 -5.20
N ALA A 886 20.74 38.32 -5.83
CA ALA A 886 19.43 37.70 -5.52
C ALA A 886 19.30 37.33 -4.06
N ILE A 887 20.31 36.60 -3.51
CA ILE A 887 20.31 36.21 -2.10
C ILE A 887 20.39 37.43 -1.17
N LYS A 888 21.14 38.47 -1.51
CA LYS A 888 21.16 39.73 -0.74
C LYS A 888 19.79 40.37 -0.65
N ASP A 889 19.11 40.45 -1.79
CA ASP A 889 17.81 41.12 -1.88
C ASP A 889 16.70 40.30 -1.17
N ILE A 890 16.70 38.98 -1.35
CA ILE A 890 15.70 38.08 -0.75
C ILE A 890 15.89 37.96 0.78
N THR A 891 17.12 37.78 1.26
CA THR A 891 17.39 37.56 2.70
C THR A 891 17.63 38.86 3.48
N ALA A 892 17.67 40.04 2.81
CA ALA A 892 18.09 41.31 3.36
C ALA A 892 19.47 41.26 4.05
N SER A 893 20.28 40.24 3.78
CA SER A 893 21.60 40.04 4.38
C SER A 893 22.68 40.75 3.58
N LYS A 894 23.49 41.57 4.26
CA LYS A 894 24.66 42.23 3.65
C LYS A 894 25.88 41.30 3.54
N LYS A 895 25.84 40.13 4.21
CA LYS A 895 26.98 39.20 4.26
C LYS A 895 26.71 37.99 3.36
N VAL A 896 26.86 38.19 2.05
CA VAL A 896 26.75 37.10 1.05
C VAL A 896 28.04 37.07 0.24
N LYS A 897 28.69 35.90 0.18
CA LYS A 897 29.91 35.64 -0.61
C LYS A 897 29.55 34.73 -1.79
N GLY A 898 30.18 34.87 -2.93
CA GLY A 898 30.04 33.99 -4.08
C GLY A 898 31.35 33.26 -4.37
N TYR A 899 31.23 31.98 -4.76
CA TYR A 899 32.34 31.20 -5.26
C TYR A 899 31.98 30.57 -6.58
N LEU A 900 32.86 30.70 -7.57
CA LEU A 900 32.81 29.96 -8.80
C LEU A 900 33.86 28.85 -8.71
N VAL A 901 33.45 27.59 -8.88
CA VAL A 901 34.30 26.44 -8.69
C VAL A 901 34.48 25.71 -10.02
N TYR A 902 35.70 25.70 -10.54
CA TYR A 902 36.07 24.92 -11.72
C TYR A 902 36.60 23.56 -11.30
N LEU A 903 35.96 22.52 -11.79
CA LEU A 903 36.30 21.11 -11.55
C LEU A 903 37.14 20.60 -12.72
N HIS A 904 38.44 20.73 -12.64
CA HIS A 904 39.39 20.20 -13.62
C HIS A 904 39.73 18.74 -13.37
N LYS A 905 40.25 18.06 -14.37
CA LYS A 905 40.62 16.63 -14.29
C LYS A 905 41.58 16.30 -13.16
N ASN A 906 42.52 17.18 -12.87
CA ASN A 906 43.60 16.94 -11.90
C ASN A 906 43.60 17.96 -10.75
N ASP A 907 42.76 18.97 -10.73
CA ASP A 907 42.75 20.04 -9.75
C ASP A 907 41.39 20.72 -9.66
N VAL A 908 41.15 21.44 -8.57
CA VAL A 908 39.96 22.25 -8.33
C VAL A 908 40.36 23.69 -8.03
N GLU A 909 39.81 24.60 -8.82
CA GLU A 909 40.06 26.04 -8.65
C GLU A 909 38.81 26.74 -8.07
N LEU A 910 38.97 27.38 -6.90
CA LEU A 910 37.95 28.22 -6.28
C LEU A 910 38.25 29.69 -6.50
N LEU A 911 37.36 30.39 -7.19
CA LEU A 911 37.41 31.84 -7.41
C LEU A 911 36.38 32.51 -6.51
N ALA A 912 36.81 33.39 -5.61
CA ALA A 912 35.92 34.23 -4.81
C ALA A 912 35.42 35.40 -5.64
N ILE A 913 34.11 35.71 -5.55
CA ILE A 913 33.40 36.75 -6.32
C ILE A 913 32.81 37.78 -5.37
#